data_8084722d0a6b72632a163bc200f0b60a
#
_entry.id   8084722d0a6b72632a163bc200f0b60a
#
_cell.length_a   1.000
_cell.length_b   1.000
_cell.length_c   1.000
_cell.angle_alpha   90.00
_cell.angle_beta   90.00
_cell.angle_gamma   90.00
#
_symmetry.space_group_name_H-M   'P 1'
#
loop_
_entity.id
_entity.type
_entity.pdbx_description
1 polymer ?
#
loop_
_entity_poly.entity_id
_entity_poly.type
_entity_poly.pdbx_seq_one_letter_code
_entity_poly.pdbx_strand_id
1 'polypeptide(L)'
;MRYRLALFGVLGLWLHRGADAQIQVYSVGNGGVSWVSQMEVSGGLDLGNPDVLLPIGLVSTDNIVSGLRWIDGTTNDFIGEGDAHIWDNAAIQGSDAVLVDGDPTTSTENRFKALGSDQTGRRFFIDLGASFPVNRIRFFPSPALSDDFPRAYELSISDGRTYTASDQPAYQVLRRVDLQRESVAETIFSEQLIRFIQLRILSPNPFEISEFEIFGEGFVPKGAYVSQLIQLPQPVNFGTLAVKATKLRRLEDGSVEPAADAEAAVVLALRNGTDDTPLIHFAIVDRETGSEVPTTEVAYNRLSEDFRGSIIDDRENWTRSNPILIDASGVIHVPLNLPGPRDYFDFSLTFLGTPSDIIRLDSLAFTYSEPLSESAVGEVALADEPFTPGEAVTVRAGEEMEFIYDVRAEFARASQPGFDGLHIRTQSEPDFLKLEMGEPLAEVIPDSVRTTSSGLTVFFPTNRVNFGNNRLVRVTFRTSILVYATDLESALTDTRGGLPQPVASGDANGDGFGSTRVFFSEAGLGRVITDLNVSPVVLTPNGDGVNDNSQVDFKVLRLVRGTDFDIEVFDLSGRSVRRLPLGLLTAGRYRREWDARDDEGELVPPGVYLLRLVGDIAFTDESLTRLVGVAY
;
A
#
# COMPACT_ATOMS: atom_id res chain seq x y z
N MET A 1 -34.60 -3.55 15.46
CA MET A 1 -34.94 -4.69 14.60
C MET A 1 -35.06 -4.14 13.17
N ARG A 2 -33.93 -4.01 12.46
CA ARG A 2 -33.88 -3.57 11.06
C ARG A 2 -33.22 -4.69 10.26
N TYR A 3 -34.00 -5.31 9.41
CA TYR A 3 -33.52 -6.32 8.46
C TYR A 3 -32.62 -5.65 7.42
N ARG A 4 -31.34 -6.07 7.32
CA ARG A 4 -30.48 -5.76 6.17
C ARG A 4 -30.95 -6.63 5.00
N LEU A 5 -31.57 -6.01 4.00
CA LEU A 5 -31.71 -6.62 2.68
C LEU A 5 -30.37 -6.49 1.97
N ALA A 6 -29.73 -7.61 1.69
CA ALA A 6 -28.63 -7.66 0.75
C ALA A 6 -29.17 -7.35 -0.66
N LEU A 7 -28.80 -6.20 -1.20
CA LEU A 7 -29.03 -5.90 -2.61
C LEU A 7 -28.00 -6.66 -3.44
N PHE A 8 -28.44 -7.68 -4.16
CA PHE A 8 -27.66 -8.32 -5.22
C PHE A 8 -27.44 -7.30 -6.35
N GLY A 9 -26.21 -6.83 -6.51
CA GLY A 9 -25.81 -6.08 -7.68
C GLY A 9 -25.88 -6.99 -8.93
N VAL A 10 -26.68 -6.57 -9.91
CA VAL A 10 -26.84 -7.28 -11.17
C VAL A 10 -25.55 -7.17 -11.98
N LEU A 11 -24.78 -8.24 -12.03
CA LEU A 11 -23.67 -8.42 -12.97
C LEU A 11 -24.21 -8.42 -14.40
N GLY A 12 -23.78 -7.48 -15.23
CA GLY A 12 -23.98 -7.54 -16.68
C GLY A 12 -23.14 -8.68 -17.29
N LEU A 13 -23.72 -9.87 -17.44
CA LEU A 13 -23.11 -11.02 -18.10
C LEU A 13 -23.19 -10.85 -19.61
N TRP A 14 -22.03 -10.67 -20.27
CA TRP A 14 -21.87 -10.99 -21.68
C TRP A 14 -21.35 -12.44 -21.80
N LEU A 15 -22.28 -13.35 -22.12
CA LEU A 15 -21.97 -14.75 -22.39
C LEU A 15 -21.37 -14.94 -23.79
N HIS A 16 -20.07 -15.22 -23.87
CA HIS A 16 -19.49 -15.95 -25.00
C HIS A 16 -19.14 -17.38 -24.54
N ARG A 17 -19.73 -18.38 -25.19
CA ARG A 17 -19.50 -19.80 -24.92
C ARG A 17 -18.21 -20.26 -25.61
N GLY A 18 -17.19 -20.52 -24.83
CA GLY A 18 -16.01 -21.30 -25.19
C GLY A 18 -15.42 -21.86 -23.90
N ALA A 19 -14.96 -23.12 -23.89
CA ALA A 19 -14.47 -23.82 -22.68
C ALA A 19 -13.04 -23.40 -22.26
N ASP A 20 -12.71 -22.11 -22.38
CA ASP A 20 -11.46 -21.56 -21.90
C ASP A 20 -11.71 -20.87 -20.57
N ALA A 21 -10.79 -21.01 -19.60
CA ALA A 21 -10.85 -20.34 -18.30
C ALA A 21 -10.93 -18.82 -18.53
N GLN A 22 -12.14 -18.27 -18.44
CA GLN A 22 -12.42 -16.90 -18.85
C GLN A 22 -11.91 -15.92 -17.79
N ILE A 23 -10.96 -15.07 -18.15
CA ILE A 23 -10.54 -13.95 -17.31
C ILE A 23 -11.70 -12.97 -17.23
N GLN A 24 -12.14 -12.68 -16.00
CA GLN A 24 -13.19 -11.75 -15.67
C GLN A 24 -12.58 -10.47 -15.08
N VAL A 25 -13.36 -9.40 -15.08
CA VAL A 25 -12.95 -8.10 -14.53
C VAL A 25 -14.00 -7.64 -13.52
N TYR A 26 -13.56 -7.28 -12.32
CA TYR A 26 -14.34 -6.51 -11.37
C TYR A 26 -13.86 -5.07 -11.41
N SER A 27 -14.77 -4.09 -11.45
CA SER A 27 -14.40 -2.68 -11.52
C SER A 27 -15.27 -1.80 -10.64
N VAL A 28 -14.64 -0.76 -10.08
CA VAL A 28 -15.27 0.30 -9.28
C VAL A 28 -14.96 1.65 -9.94
N GLY A 29 -15.93 2.56 -9.93
CA GLY A 29 -15.86 3.84 -10.61
C GLY A 29 -16.35 3.78 -12.04
N ASN A 30 -15.82 4.62 -12.92
CA ASN A 30 -16.29 4.78 -14.29
C ASN A 30 -16.32 3.45 -15.06
N GLY A 31 -17.54 3.01 -15.42
CA GLY A 31 -17.79 1.75 -16.12
C GLY A 31 -17.94 0.52 -15.22
N GLY A 32 -17.98 0.68 -13.91
CA GLY A 32 -18.16 -0.38 -12.91
C GLY A 32 -19.21 -0.07 -11.85
N VAL A 33 -19.06 -0.68 -10.68
CA VAL A 33 -19.83 -0.33 -9.48
C VAL A 33 -19.45 1.08 -9.07
N SER A 34 -20.42 1.94 -8.71
CA SER A 34 -20.10 3.30 -8.31
C SER A 34 -19.27 3.34 -7.02
N TRP A 35 -18.38 4.33 -6.90
CA TRP A 35 -17.60 4.54 -5.68
C TRP A 35 -18.49 4.66 -4.44
N VAL A 36 -19.61 5.38 -4.55
CA VAL A 36 -20.54 5.59 -3.45
C VAL A 36 -21.23 4.28 -3.03
N SER A 37 -21.58 3.40 -3.99
CA SER A 37 -22.21 2.11 -3.67
C SER A 37 -21.24 1.13 -3.02
N GLN A 38 -19.95 1.23 -3.35
CA GLN A 38 -18.90 0.36 -2.82
C GLN A 38 -18.29 0.89 -1.52
N MET A 39 -18.66 2.08 -1.08
CA MET A 39 -18.09 2.76 0.08
C MET A 39 -18.63 2.20 1.41
N GLU A 40 -17.73 1.93 2.34
CA GLU A 40 -18.03 1.71 3.76
C GLU A 40 -17.80 3.01 4.55
N VAL A 41 -16.60 3.60 4.41
CA VAL A 41 -16.18 4.84 5.09
C VAL A 41 -15.44 5.74 4.12
N SER A 42 -15.69 7.04 4.22
CA SER A 42 -14.87 8.04 3.53
C SER A 42 -14.74 9.32 4.34
N GLY A 43 -13.64 10.06 4.11
CA GLY A 43 -13.41 11.37 4.69
C GLY A 43 -12.56 12.24 3.78
N GLY A 44 -12.84 13.55 3.70
CA GLY A 44 -12.08 14.50 2.89
C GLY A 44 -12.25 14.35 1.37
N LEU A 45 -13.22 13.54 0.90
CA LEU A 45 -13.47 13.26 -0.51
C LEU A 45 -14.82 13.80 -0.97
N ASP A 46 -14.85 14.32 -2.21
CA ASP A 46 -16.07 14.70 -2.89
C ASP A 46 -16.76 13.45 -3.47
N LEU A 47 -17.98 13.20 -3.01
CA LEU A 47 -18.83 12.09 -3.40
C LEU A 47 -20.00 12.53 -4.31
N GLY A 48 -20.00 13.78 -4.76
CA GLY A 48 -21.04 14.32 -5.64
C GLY A 48 -21.11 13.67 -7.01
N ASN A 49 -19.98 13.16 -7.50
CA ASN A 49 -19.93 12.36 -8.72
C ASN A 49 -19.61 10.89 -8.38
N PRO A 50 -20.57 9.96 -8.53
CA PRO A 50 -20.38 8.56 -8.14
C PRO A 50 -19.36 7.78 -8.99
N ASP A 51 -18.94 8.33 -10.13
CA ASP A 51 -18.02 7.68 -11.08
C ASP A 51 -16.55 8.00 -10.82
N VAL A 52 -16.26 9.01 -9.99
CA VAL A 52 -14.88 9.43 -9.69
C VAL A 52 -14.68 9.73 -8.21
N LEU A 53 -13.48 9.54 -7.72
CA LEU A 53 -13.06 10.01 -6.39
C LEU A 53 -12.02 11.11 -6.54
N LEU A 54 -12.23 12.20 -5.81
CA LEU A 54 -11.25 13.29 -5.70
C LEU A 54 -11.40 13.97 -4.32
N PRO A 55 -10.34 14.61 -3.81
CA PRO A 55 -10.41 15.42 -2.60
C PRO A 55 -11.43 16.56 -2.75
N ILE A 56 -12.07 16.95 -1.63
CA ILE A 56 -13.01 18.06 -1.60
C ILE A 56 -12.31 19.34 -2.05
N GLY A 57 -12.90 20.02 -3.04
CA GLY A 57 -12.48 21.35 -3.49
C GLY A 57 -13.30 22.45 -2.80
N LEU A 58 -12.62 23.47 -2.28
CA LEU A 58 -13.24 24.61 -1.62
C LEU A 58 -13.26 25.82 -2.52
N VAL A 59 -14.38 26.55 -2.48
CA VAL A 59 -14.54 27.88 -3.07
C VAL A 59 -14.63 28.90 -1.96
N SER A 60 -13.91 30.01 -2.09
CA SER A 60 -13.75 31.04 -1.05
C SER A 60 -15.05 31.66 -0.53
N THR A 61 -16.17 31.45 -1.25
CA THR A 61 -17.50 31.93 -0.88
C THR A 61 -18.33 30.92 -0.08
N ASP A 62 -17.97 29.64 -0.13
CA ASP A 62 -18.76 28.57 0.43
C ASP A 62 -18.40 28.36 1.90
N ASN A 63 -19.41 28.28 2.73
CA ASN A 63 -19.23 27.96 4.14
C ASN A 63 -18.95 26.45 4.30
N ILE A 64 -17.71 26.11 4.69
CA ILE A 64 -17.26 24.72 4.84
C ILE A 64 -18.19 23.93 5.77
N VAL A 65 -18.63 24.55 6.86
CA VAL A 65 -19.43 23.86 7.89
C VAL A 65 -20.77 23.39 7.37
N SER A 66 -21.36 24.06 6.38
CA SER A 66 -22.65 23.67 5.80
C SER A 66 -22.60 22.38 4.97
N GLY A 67 -21.41 21.97 4.55
CA GLY A 67 -21.16 20.75 3.76
C GLY A 67 -20.75 19.54 4.60
N LEU A 68 -20.55 19.70 5.91
CA LEU A 68 -20.07 18.64 6.78
C LEU A 68 -21.22 17.91 7.47
N ARG A 69 -20.98 16.64 7.76
CA ARG A 69 -21.88 15.86 8.63
C ARG A 69 -21.44 16.05 10.08
N TRP A 70 -22.29 16.68 10.87
CA TRP A 70 -22.01 17.00 12.27
C TRP A 70 -22.52 15.91 13.22
N ILE A 71 -21.68 15.55 14.19
CA ILE A 71 -22.06 14.78 15.36
C ILE A 71 -22.10 15.74 16.54
N ASP A 72 -23.28 15.85 17.16
CA ASP A 72 -23.47 16.56 18.40
C ASP A 72 -23.04 15.66 19.55
N GLY A 73 -21.97 16.04 20.26
CA GLY A 73 -21.51 15.19 21.33
C GLY A 73 -20.30 15.72 22.09
N THR A 74 -20.21 15.26 23.32
CA THR A 74 -19.17 15.57 24.30
C THR A 74 -17.91 14.72 24.12
N THR A 75 -17.60 14.24 22.91
CA THR A 75 -16.49 13.34 22.73
C THR A 75 -15.16 14.10 22.74
N ASN A 76 -14.30 13.75 23.68
CA ASN A 76 -12.86 14.10 23.64
C ASN A 76 -12.10 13.19 22.67
N ASP A 77 -12.80 12.51 21.77
CA ASP A 77 -12.21 11.59 20.82
C ASP A 77 -11.69 12.38 19.60
N PHE A 78 -10.48 12.89 19.73
CA PHE A 78 -9.78 13.63 18.68
C PHE A 78 -9.05 12.69 17.71
N ILE A 79 -9.20 11.39 17.89
CA ILE A 79 -8.48 10.36 17.13
C ILE A 79 -9.40 9.81 16.05
N GLY A 80 -9.09 10.11 14.80
CA GLY A 80 -9.83 9.60 13.66
C GLY A 80 -10.06 10.67 12.59
N GLU A 81 -10.34 10.23 11.40
CA GLU A 81 -10.81 11.04 10.28
C GLU A 81 -12.26 10.64 10.02
N GLY A 82 -13.11 11.57 9.68
CA GLY A 82 -14.51 11.25 9.42
C GLY A 82 -15.46 12.41 9.70
N ASP A 83 -16.52 12.12 10.45
CA ASP A 83 -17.55 13.10 10.75
C ASP A 83 -17.02 14.29 11.56
N ALA A 84 -17.60 15.46 11.35
CA ALA A 84 -17.27 16.67 12.12
C ALA A 84 -17.97 16.65 13.49
N HIS A 85 -17.30 17.21 14.51
CA HIS A 85 -17.81 17.25 15.88
C HIS A 85 -17.81 18.67 16.42
N ILE A 86 -18.81 19.02 17.24
CA ILE A 86 -18.86 20.29 17.96
C ILE A 86 -19.33 20.06 19.38
N TRP A 87 -18.66 20.70 20.37
CA TRP A 87 -19.05 20.64 21.79
C TRP A 87 -18.55 21.86 22.55
N ASP A 88 -19.07 22.06 23.74
CA ASP A 88 -18.60 23.09 24.68
C ASP A 88 -18.19 22.50 26.04
N ASN A 89 -17.61 23.34 26.91
CA ASN A 89 -17.25 22.98 28.26
C ASN A 89 -18.28 23.46 29.32
N ALA A 90 -19.51 23.76 28.92
CA ALA A 90 -20.55 24.19 29.85
C ALA A 90 -21.10 23.01 30.65
N ALA A 91 -21.50 23.27 31.89
CA ALA A 91 -22.21 22.29 32.71
C ALA A 91 -23.68 22.11 32.31
N ILE A 92 -24.23 23.03 31.54
CA ILE A 92 -25.63 23.03 31.07
C ILE A 92 -25.67 22.30 29.74
N GLN A 93 -26.40 21.21 29.69
CA GLN A 93 -26.57 20.41 28.46
C GLN A 93 -27.41 21.16 27.43
N GLY A 94 -27.02 21.11 26.19
CA GLY A 94 -27.71 21.62 25.03
C GLY A 94 -27.01 21.14 23.77
N SER A 95 -27.68 21.21 22.62
CA SER A 95 -27.04 20.89 21.35
C SER A 95 -26.19 22.05 20.90
N ASP A 96 -24.89 21.78 20.57
CA ASP A 96 -24.00 22.74 19.95
C ASP A 96 -24.09 22.70 18.43
N ALA A 97 -24.81 21.73 17.86
CA ALA A 97 -25.04 21.63 16.42
C ALA A 97 -25.77 22.87 15.83
N VAL A 98 -26.50 23.62 16.67
CA VAL A 98 -27.12 24.90 16.31
C VAL A 98 -26.10 25.97 15.88
N LEU A 99 -24.83 25.80 16.20
CA LEU A 99 -23.75 26.73 15.81
C LEU A 99 -23.28 26.53 14.38
N VAL A 100 -23.70 25.45 13.73
CA VAL A 100 -23.22 25.01 12.41
C VAL A 100 -24.34 24.48 11.53
N ASP A 101 -25.60 24.77 11.88
CA ASP A 101 -26.79 24.25 11.16
C ASP A 101 -27.17 25.11 9.94
N GLY A 102 -26.53 26.27 9.76
CA GLY A 102 -26.78 27.21 8.67
C GLY A 102 -28.04 28.05 8.85
N ASP A 103 -28.68 28.00 10.03
CA ASP A 103 -29.87 28.82 10.36
C ASP A 103 -29.50 29.92 11.38
N PRO A 104 -29.31 31.16 10.93
CA PRO A 104 -28.93 32.25 11.84
C PRO A 104 -30.03 32.63 12.84
N THR A 105 -31.18 31.99 12.79
CA THR A 105 -32.30 32.21 13.77
C THR A 105 -32.22 31.27 14.97
N THR A 106 -31.50 30.14 14.87
CA THR A 106 -31.18 29.26 15.99
C THR A 106 -29.94 29.80 16.72
N SER A 107 -29.79 29.47 18.00
CA SER A 107 -28.65 29.92 18.78
C SER A 107 -28.44 29.10 20.05
N THR A 108 -27.33 29.34 20.74
CA THR A 108 -27.11 28.82 22.10
C THR A 108 -28.17 29.33 23.11
N GLU A 109 -29.02 30.26 22.71
CA GLU A 109 -30.10 30.84 23.47
C GLU A 109 -29.72 31.22 24.91
N ASN A 110 -30.49 30.71 25.89
CA ASN A 110 -30.31 31.07 27.28
C ASN A 110 -29.18 30.33 28.02
N ARG A 111 -28.45 29.43 27.39
CA ARG A 111 -27.38 28.66 28.06
C ARG A 111 -26.32 29.54 28.67
N PHE A 112 -25.94 30.61 27.99
CA PHE A 112 -24.92 31.53 28.41
C PHE A 112 -25.44 32.91 28.84
N LYS A 113 -26.77 33.02 28.99
CA LYS A 113 -27.45 34.27 29.41
C LYS A 113 -27.89 34.29 30.88
N ALA A 114 -27.55 33.25 31.66
CA ALA A 114 -27.96 33.21 33.07
C ALA A 114 -27.44 34.45 33.83
N LEU A 115 -28.37 35.21 34.38
CA LEU A 115 -28.06 36.43 35.14
C LEU A 115 -27.13 36.12 36.33
N GLY A 116 -26.02 36.82 36.41
CA GLY A 116 -25.05 36.71 37.49
C GLY A 116 -24.03 35.59 37.36
N SER A 117 -24.01 34.82 36.28
CA SER A 117 -22.93 33.84 35.99
C SER A 117 -21.81 34.48 35.19
N ASP A 118 -20.57 34.30 35.65
CA ASP A 118 -19.38 34.71 34.94
C ASP A 118 -19.10 33.74 33.77
N GLN A 119 -19.11 34.26 32.57
CA GLN A 119 -18.87 33.45 31.35
C GLN A 119 -17.39 33.32 30.98
N THR A 120 -16.49 33.96 31.75
CA THR A 120 -15.05 33.86 31.49
C THR A 120 -14.56 32.42 31.53
N GLY A 121 -13.86 32.00 30.45
CA GLY A 121 -13.30 30.65 30.34
C GLY A 121 -14.21 29.62 29.67
N ARG A 122 -15.41 30.01 29.23
CA ARG A 122 -16.23 29.18 28.36
C ARG A 122 -15.47 28.90 27.07
N ARG A 123 -15.57 27.65 26.57
CA ARG A 123 -14.88 27.20 25.36
C ARG A 123 -15.83 26.42 24.49
N PHE A 124 -15.73 26.69 23.20
CA PHE A 124 -16.31 25.89 22.14
C PHE A 124 -15.19 25.20 21.38
N PHE A 125 -15.42 23.96 21.05
CA PHE A 125 -14.47 23.12 20.31
C PHE A 125 -15.15 22.62 19.04
N ILE A 126 -14.46 22.77 17.94
CA ILE A 126 -14.91 22.36 16.62
C ILE A 126 -13.82 21.46 16.02
N ASP A 127 -14.17 20.22 15.68
CA ASP A 127 -13.38 19.30 14.85
C ASP A 127 -14.05 19.21 13.49
N LEU A 128 -13.37 19.62 12.44
CA LEU A 128 -13.89 19.56 11.08
C LEU A 128 -13.83 18.14 10.45
N GLY A 129 -13.33 17.14 11.21
CA GLY A 129 -13.16 15.76 10.74
C GLY A 129 -11.97 15.56 9.81
N ALA A 130 -11.48 16.61 9.17
CA ALA A 130 -10.30 16.63 8.30
C ALA A 130 -9.63 18.00 8.34
N SER A 131 -8.37 18.10 7.86
CA SER A 131 -7.68 19.39 7.73
C SER A 131 -8.09 20.08 6.45
N PHE A 132 -8.70 21.26 6.56
CA PHE A 132 -9.13 22.12 5.46
C PHE A 132 -8.20 23.31 5.28
N PRO A 133 -7.95 23.80 4.06
CA PRO A 133 -7.25 25.07 3.81
C PRO A 133 -8.21 26.23 4.10
N VAL A 134 -8.09 26.83 5.30
CA VAL A 134 -8.97 27.88 5.81
C VAL A 134 -8.24 29.23 5.79
N ASN A 135 -8.94 30.28 5.41
CA ASN A 135 -8.42 31.67 5.40
C ASN A 135 -9.34 32.67 6.09
N ARG A 136 -10.55 32.26 6.51
CA ARG A 136 -11.50 33.14 7.19
C ARG A 136 -12.41 32.35 8.12
N ILE A 137 -12.58 32.85 9.33
CA ILE A 137 -13.51 32.34 10.35
C ILE A 137 -14.34 33.49 10.85
N ARG A 138 -15.67 33.33 10.93
CA ARG A 138 -16.57 34.30 11.55
C ARG A 138 -17.61 33.59 12.42
N PHE A 139 -18.10 34.30 13.43
CA PHE A 139 -19.20 33.91 14.27
C PHE A 139 -20.01 35.12 14.72
N PHE A 140 -21.30 34.92 14.99
CA PHE A 140 -22.19 36.00 15.31
C PHE A 140 -23.41 35.52 16.10
N PRO A 141 -24.11 36.43 16.85
CA PRO A 141 -25.38 36.13 17.52
C PRO A 141 -26.53 36.12 16.53
N SER A 142 -27.70 35.67 16.98
CA SER A 142 -28.94 35.76 16.21
C SER A 142 -29.21 37.23 15.79
N PRO A 143 -29.69 37.48 14.56
CA PRO A 143 -30.06 38.83 14.11
C PRO A 143 -31.08 39.54 15.01
N ALA A 144 -31.95 38.75 15.69
CA ALA A 144 -32.94 39.28 16.63
C ALA A 144 -32.34 39.77 17.94
N LEU A 145 -31.11 39.31 18.29
CA LEU A 145 -30.40 39.58 19.54
C LEU A 145 -28.96 40.04 19.25
N SER A 146 -28.82 40.93 18.28
CA SER A 146 -27.51 41.38 17.75
C SER A 146 -26.56 42.04 18.76
N ASP A 147 -27.06 42.44 19.94
CA ASP A 147 -26.27 43.00 21.02
C ASP A 147 -25.69 41.95 21.99
N ASP A 148 -26.11 40.69 21.87
CA ASP A 148 -25.77 39.63 22.83
C ASP A 148 -24.52 38.83 22.40
N PHE A 149 -23.48 39.44 21.91
CA PHE A 149 -22.27 38.79 21.43
C PHE A 149 -21.12 38.78 22.48
N PRO A 150 -20.16 37.85 22.39
CA PRO A 150 -18.99 37.80 23.25
C PRO A 150 -18.15 39.08 23.15
N ARG A 151 -17.94 39.78 24.28
CA ARG A 151 -17.24 41.09 24.33
C ARG A 151 -15.71 40.97 24.31
N ALA A 152 -15.16 39.82 24.66
CA ALA A 152 -13.74 39.49 24.54
C ALA A 152 -13.58 37.98 24.31
N TYR A 153 -12.66 37.59 23.44
CA TYR A 153 -12.44 36.19 23.11
C TYR A 153 -11.01 35.92 22.63
N GLU A 154 -10.66 34.65 22.64
CA GLU A 154 -9.44 34.09 22.03
C GLU A 154 -9.83 32.95 21.10
N LEU A 155 -9.40 33.05 19.82
CA LEU A 155 -9.60 32.07 18.80
C LEU A 155 -8.28 31.34 18.57
N SER A 156 -8.30 30.01 18.72
CA SER A 156 -7.13 29.14 18.55
C SER A 156 -7.43 28.04 17.53
N ILE A 157 -6.40 27.60 16.83
CA ILE A 157 -6.51 26.60 15.75
C ILE A 157 -5.45 25.53 15.90
N SER A 158 -5.70 24.37 15.28
CA SER A 158 -4.71 23.28 15.12
C SER A 158 -4.94 22.54 13.79
N ASP A 159 -3.85 22.12 13.14
CA ASP A 159 -3.92 21.35 11.90
C ASP A 159 -4.22 19.85 12.13
N GLY A 160 -4.26 19.41 13.40
CA GLY A 160 -4.53 18.02 13.77
C GLY A 160 -3.35 17.06 13.59
N ARG A 161 -2.14 17.59 13.37
CA ARG A 161 -0.93 16.74 13.23
C ARG A 161 -0.16 16.58 14.54
N THR A 162 -0.31 17.55 15.44
CA THR A 162 0.42 17.59 16.71
C THR A 162 -0.54 17.57 17.88
N TYR A 163 -0.27 16.68 18.84
CA TYR A 163 -1.04 16.52 20.06
C TYR A 163 -0.15 16.75 21.28
N THR A 164 -0.78 17.15 22.37
CA THR A 164 -0.11 17.28 23.69
C THR A 164 0.09 15.87 24.30
N ALA A 165 0.84 15.82 25.40
CA ALA A 165 1.04 14.57 26.16
C ALA A 165 -0.26 13.97 26.76
N SER A 166 -1.36 14.73 26.77
CA SER A 166 -2.69 14.32 27.20
C SER A 166 -3.65 14.10 26.03
N ASP A 167 -3.12 13.79 24.84
CA ASP A 167 -3.84 13.51 23.59
C ASP A 167 -4.84 14.61 23.18
N GLN A 168 -4.59 15.85 23.56
CA GLN A 168 -5.35 17.01 23.10
C GLN A 168 -4.65 17.66 21.91
N PRO A 169 -5.39 18.21 20.90
CA PRO A 169 -4.78 18.95 19.80
C PRO A 169 -3.89 20.09 20.33
N ALA A 170 -2.72 20.25 19.73
CA ALA A 170 -1.83 21.34 20.07
C ALA A 170 -2.34 22.64 19.42
N TYR A 171 -3.11 23.41 20.18
CA TYR A 171 -3.67 24.67 19.71
C TYR A 171 -2.62 25.79 19.67
N GLN A 172 -2.65 26.59 18.62
CA GLN A 172 -1.97 27.89 18.53
C GLN A 172 -3.00 29.02 18.48
N VAL A 173 -2.71 30.13 19.18
CA VAL A 173 -3.60 31.29 19.17
C VAL A 173 -3.50 31.97 17.81
N LEU A 174 -4.63 32.01 17.09
CA LEU A 174 -4.78 32.73 15.83
C LEU A 174 -5.08 34.21 16.08
N ARG A 175 -6.02 34.50 16.98
CA ARG A 175 -6.43 35.86 17.31
C ARG A 175 -6.92 35.98 18.77
N ARG A 176 -6.52 37.07 19.43
CA ARG A 176 -7.08 37.47 20.72
C ARG A 176 -7.70 38.86 20.59
N VAL A 177 -8.93 39.02 21.08
CA VAL A 177 -9.69 40.24 21.07
C VAL A 177 -10.10 40.56 22.50
N ASP A 178 -9.51 41.61 23.07
CA ASP A 178 -9.81 42.05 24.45
C ASP A 178 -11.04 42.97 24.53
N LEU A 179 -11.50 43.54 23.39
CA LEU A 179 -12.71 44.33 23.29
C LEU A 179 -13.32 44.20 21.89
N GLN A 180 -14.34 43.34 21.77
CA GLN A 180 -15.18 43.24 20.59
C GLN A 180 -16.28 44.30 20.62
N ARG A 181 -16.46 45.04 19.54
CA ARG A 181 -17.43 46.11 19.39
C ARG A 181 -18.56 45.80 18.42
N GLU A 182 -18.27 44.97 17.45
CA GLU A 182 -19.22 44.57 16.40
C GLU A 182 -19.87 43.25 16.77
N SER A 183 -21.11 43.07 16.37
CA SER A 183 -21.85 41.80 16.58
C SER A 183 -21.24 40.62 15.82
N VAL A 184 -20.72 40.87 14.62
CA VAL A 184 -20.01 39.87 13.82
C VAL A 184 -18.54 39.90 14.19
N ALA A 185 -18.03 38.80 14.71
CA ALA A 185 -16.60 38.60 14.94
C ALA A 185 -16.01 37.90 13.73
N GLU A 186 -15.24 38.62 12.93
CA GLU A 186 -14.59 38.07 11.73
C GLU A 186 -13.06 38.13 11.87
N THR A 187 -12.42 37.04 11.45
CA THR A 187 -10.96 36.93 11.41
C THR A 187 -10.55 36.43 10.02
N ILE A 188 -9.83 37.25 9.27
CA ILE A 188 -9.24 36.96 7.99
C ILE A 188 -7.74 36.82 8.15
N PHE A 189 -7.13 35.78 7.58
CA PHE A 189 -5.72 35.45 7.72
C PHE A 189 -5.20 34.76 6.45
N SER A 190 -3.88 34.61 6.33
CA SER A 190 -3.28 33.79 5.27
C SER A 190 -3.72 32.34 5.43
N GLU A 191 -4.00 31.68 4.32
CA GLU A 191 -4.43 30.27 4.29
C GLU A 191 -3.58 29.37 5.20
N GLN A 192 -4.25 28.59 6.04
CA GLN A 192 -3.66 27.60 6.93
C GLN A 192 -4.48 26.32 6.91
N LEU A 193 -3.81 25.18 7.05
CA LEU A 193 -4.50 23.90 7.25
C LEU A 193 -5.04 23.85 8.67
N ILE A 194 -6.36 23.75 8.81
CA ILE A 194 -7.07 23.74 10.09
C ILE A 194 -8.00 22.54 10.14
N ARG A 195 -7.87 21.74 11.18
CA ARG A 195 -8.83 20.69 11.56
C ARG A 195 -9.61 21.10 12.81
N PHE A 196 -8.88 21.60 13.83
CA PHE A 196 -9.50 21.94 15.11
C PHE A 196 -9.53 23.43 15.33
N ILE A 197 -10.66 23.92 15.83
CA ILE A 197 -10.85 25.31 16.23
C ILE A 197 -11.30 25.34 17.68
N GLN A 198 -10.75 26.23 18.48
CA GLN A 198 -11.18 26.50 19.85
C GLN A 198 -11.50 27.98 19.98
N LEU A 199 -12.72 28.30 20.37
CA LEU A 199 -13.11 29.63 20.79
C LEU A 199 -13.19 29.67 22.33
N ARG A 200 -12.41 30.54 22.96
CA ARG A 200 -12.42 30.79 24.41
C ARG A 200 -12.95 32.17 24.69
N ILE A 201 -13.97 32.27 25.53
CA ILE A 201 -14.56 33.54 25.98
C ILE A 201 -13.71 34.14 27.11
N LEU A 202 -13.41 35.42 27.01
CA LEU A 202 -12.58 36.15 27.96
C LEU A 202 -13.36 37.21 28.77
N SER A 203 -14.62 37.50 28.38
CA SER A 203 -15.48 38.44 29.07
C SER A 203 -16.47 37.74 30.02
N PRO A 204 -16.80 38.35 31.18
CA PRO A 204 -17.79 37.78 32.09
C PRO A 204 -19.23 37.96 31.63
N ASN A 205 -19.49 38.78 30.60
CA ASN A 205 -20.80 39.14 30.14
C ASN A 205 -21.58 37.96 29.59
N PRO A 206 -22.92 37.88 29.80
CA PRO A 206 -23.79 37.00 29.07
C PRO A 206 -23.64 37.20 27.55
N PHE A 207 -23.78 36.11 26.78
CA PHE A 207 -23.69 36.17 25.32
C PHE A 207 -24.52 35.02 24.69
N GLU A 208 -24.74 35.10 23.41
CA GLU A 208 -25.12 33.98 22.56
C GLU A 208 -24.26 33.92 21.31
N ILE A 209 -24.21 32.77 20.68
CA ILE A 209 -23.71 32.57 19.34
C ILE A 209 -24.79 31.79 18.57
N SER A 210 -25.06 32.24 17.36
CA SER A 210 -26.00 31.63 16.44
C SER A 210 -25.27 30.76 15.42
N GLU A 211 -24.24 31.29 14.80
CA GLU A 211 -23.52 30.62 13.73
C GLU A 211 -22.01 30.78 13.84
N PHE A 212 -21.32 29.69 13.52
CA PHE A 212 -19.95 29.67 13.06
C PHE A 212 -19.92 29.46 11.55
N GLU A 213 -19.16 30.28 10.86
CA GLU A 213 -18.91 30.12 9.44
C GLU A 213 -17.40 30.08 9.20
N ILE A 214 -16.99 29.10 8.41
CA ILE A 214 -15.58 28.84 8.10
C ILE A 214 -15.45 28.81 6.59
N PHE A 215 -14.48 29.57 6.06
CA PHE A 215 -14.26 29.70 4.62
C PHE A 215 -12.80 29.39 4.32
N GLY A 216 -12.60 28.85 3.15
CA GLY A 216 -11.28 28.51 2.66
C GLY A 216 -11.26 28.37 1.16
N GLU A 217 -10.11 28.01 0.64
CA GLU A 217 -9.90 27.92 -0.81
C GLU A 217 -8.91 26.78 -1.10
N GLY A 218 -9.06 26.09 -2.25
CA GLY A 218 -8.19 24.99 -2.61
C GLY A 218 -8.76 23.62 -2.25
N PHE A 219 -7.92 22.61 -2.20
CA PHE A 219 -8.32 21.23 -1.97
C PHE A 219 -7.98 20.76 -0.55
N VAL A 220 -8.78 19.84 -0.03
CA VAL A 220 -8.44 19.09 1.17
C VAL A 220 -7.24 18.19 0.87
N PRO A 221 -6.09 18.36 1.57
CA PRO A 221 -4.85 17.68 1.16
C PRO A 221 -4.82 16.18 1.46
N LYS A 222 -5.73 15.70 2.32
CA LYS A 222 -5.77 14.29 2.73
C LYS A 222 -7.20 13.79 2.69
N GLY A 223 -7.41 12.70 1.97
CA GLY A 223 -8.69 12.01 1.91
C GLY A 223 -8.52 10.52 2.16
N ALA A 224 -9.55 9.89 2.70
CA ALA A 224 -9.58 8.46 2.96
C ALA A 224 -10.83 7.83 2.35
N TYR A 225 -10.70 6.62 1.87
CA TYR A 225 -11.79 5.78 1.38
C TYR A 225 -11.54 4.34 1.78
N VAL A 226 -12.57 3.69 2.31
CA VAL A 226 -12.56 2.26 2.62
C VAL A 226 -13.72 1.63 1.87
N SER A 227 -13.44 0.57 1.12
CA SER A 227 -14.49 -0.17 0.41
C SER A 227 -15.29 -1.04 1.37
N GLN A 228 -16.55 -1.28 1.02
CA GLN A 228 -17.27 -2.43 1.59
C GLN A 228 -16.55 -3.71 1.22
N LEU A 229 -16.79 -4.75 2.01
CA LEU A 229 -16.35 -6.09 1.71
C LEU A 229 -16.96 -6.57 0.38
N ILE A 230 -16.14 -6.99 -0.55
CA ILE A 230 -16.52 -7.54 -1.84
C ILE A 230 -16.48 -9.06 -1.74
N GLN A 231 -17.62 -9.70 -1.93
CA GLN A 231 -17.70 -11.15 -2.04
C GLN A 231 -17.84 -11.53 -3.52
N LEU A 232 -16.91 -12.32 -4.03
CA LEU A 232 -16.96 -12.89 -5.36
C LEU A 232 -17.85 -14.17 -5.34
N PRO A 233 -18.42 -14.58 -6.49
CA PRO A 233 -19.36 -15.71 -6.53
C PRO A 233 -18.78 -17.05 -6.09
N GLN A 234 -17.47 -17.21 -6.14
CA GLN A 234 -16.69 -18.39 -5.76
C GLN A 234 -15.24 -17.98 -5.50
N PRO A 235 -14.42 -18.81 -4.84
CA PRO A 235 -12.98 -18.58 -4.75
C PRO A 235 -12.34 -18.41 -6.14
N VAL A 236 -11.44 -17.43 -6.29
CA VAL A 236 -10.81 -17.04 -7.56
C VAL A 236 -9.31 -16.84 -7.41
N ASN A 237 -8.60 -16.92 -8.53
CA ASN A 237 -7.24 -16.41 -8.65
C ASN A 237 -7.28 -14.94 -9.08
N PHE A 238 -6.49 -14.09 -8.43
CA PHE A 238 -6.35 -12.67 -8.75
C PHE A 238 -5.21 -12.45 -9.75
N GLY A 239 -5.40 -11.51 -10.69
CA GLY A 239 -4.42 -11.21 -11.72
C GLY A 239 -3.82 -9.81 -11.58
N THR A 240 -4.21 -8.91 -12.48
CA THR A 240 -3.67 -7.55 -12.55
C THR A 240 -4.70 -6.54 -12.07
N LEU A 241 -4.25 -5.60 -11.22
CA LEU A 241 -4.97 -4.38 -10.89
C LEU A 241 -4.67 -3.33 -11.96
N ALA A 242 -5.71 -2.64 -12.43
CA ALA A 242 -5.62 -1.45 -13.27
C ALA A 242 -6.25 -0.27 -12.54
N VAL A 243 -5.49 0.79 -12.32
CA VAL A 243 -5.98 2.03 -11.71
C VAL A 243 -5.88 3.15 -12.73
N LYS A 244 -6.99 3.83 -13.00
CA LYS A 244 -7.00 5.01 -13.86
C LYS A 244 -7.04 6.27 -13.00
N ALA A 245 -5.98 7.05 -13.09
CA ALA A 245 -5.76 8.25 -12.28
C ALA A 245 -5.41 9.46 -13.15
N THR A 246 -5.70 10.66 -12.63
CA THR A 246 -5.30 11.93 -13.25
C THR A 246 -4.84 12.88 -12.15
N LYS A 247 -3.59 13.35 -12.24
CA LYS A 247 -3.05 14.40 -11.38
C LYS A 247 -3.54 15.75 -11.88
N LEU A 248 -4.00 16.59 -10.96
CA LEU A 248 -4.63 17.87 -11.25
C LEU A 248 -4.00 18.97 -10.41
N ARG A 249 -3.88 20.18 -11.00
CA ARG A 249 -3.41 21.40 -10.33
C ARG A 249 -4.46 22.49 -10.43
N ARG A 250 -4.72 23.16 -9.31
CA ARG A 250 -5.51 24.37 -9.24
C ARG A 250 -4.62 25.58 -9.53
N LEU A 251 -5.02 26.40 -10.46
CA LEU A 251 -4.34 27.63 -10.85
C LEU A 251 -4.80 28.81 -9.97
N GLU A 252 -4.10 29.94 -10.06
CA GLU A 252 -4.40 31.17 -9.30
C GLU A 252 -5.80 31.74 -9.61
N ASP A 253 -6.33 31.50 -10.80
CA ASP A 253 -7.68 31.93 -11.19
C ASP A 253 -8.80 30.97 -10.71
N GLY A 254 -8.42 29.92 -9.97
CA GLY A 254 -9.32 28.90 -9.45
C GLY A 254 -9.67 27.78 -10.44
N SER A 255 -9.22 27.84 -11.68
CA SER A 255 -9.38 26.75 -12.64
C SER A 255 -8.52 25.54 -12.27
N VAL A 256 -8.95 24.35 -12.70
CA VAL A 256 -8.26 23.09 -12.41
C VAL A 256 -7.89 22.41 -13.72
N GLU A 257 -6.62 22.09 -13.89
CA GLU A 257 -6.11 21.45 -15.11
C GLU A 257 -5.25 20.21 -14.82
N PRO A 258 -5.09 19.30 -15.79
CA PRO A 258 -4.17 18.18 -15.66
C PRO A 258 -2.71 18.65 -15.56
N ALA A 259 -1.99 18.16 -14.54
CA ALA A 259 -0.58 18.48 -14.29
C ALA A 259 0.18 17.23 -13.86
N ALA A 260 1.01 16.68 -14.75
CA ALA A 260 1.73 15.43 -14.48
C ALA A 260 2.74 15.57 -13.33
N ASP A 261 3.25 16.78 -13.09
CA ASP A 261 4.19 17.13 -12.03
C ASP A 261 3.52 17.57 -10.72
N ALA A 262 2.16 17.55 -10.63
CA ALA A 262 1.46 17.89 -9.39
C ALA A 262 1.93 17.03 -8.20
N GLU A 263 2.07 17.63 -7.02
CA GLU A 263 2.51 16.95 -5.80
C GLU A 263 1.34 16.21 -5.15
N ALA A 264 0.91 15.12 -5.79
CA ALA A 264 -0.21 14.33 -5.31
C ALA A 264 -0.02 12.84 -5.60
N ALA A 265 -0.55 12.00 -4.71
CA ALA A 265 -0.51 10.55 -4.83
C ALA A 265 -1.71 9.90 -4.12
N VAL A 266 -1.97 8.63 -4.44
CA VAL A 266 -2.86 7.75 -3.66
C VAL A 266 -2.08 6.54 -3.20
N VAL A 267 -2.20 6.21 -1.92
CA VAL A 267 -1.72 4.96 -1.36
C VAL A 267 -2.89 3.99 -1.32
N LEU A 268 -2.78 2.90 -2.07
CA LEU A 268 -3.76 1.83 -2.13
C LEU A 268 -3.28 0.64 -1.29
N ALA A 269 -4.09 0.17 -0.37
CA ALA A 269 -3.89 -1.08 0.35
C ALA A 269 -5.04 -2.04 0.04
N LEU A 270 -4.70 -3.31 -0.16
CA LEU A 270 -5.63 -4.37 -0.54
C LEU A 270 -5.58 -5.49 0.48
N ARG A 271 -6.74 -6.12 0.73
CA ARG A 271 -6.82 -7.36 1.51
C ARG A 271 -7.66 -8.38 0.76
N ASN A 272 -7.32 -9.66 0.90
CA ASN A 272 -8.17 -10.75 0.45
C ASN A 272 -8.25 -11.85 1.51
N GLY A 273 -9.38 -12.54 1.56
CA GLY A 273 -9.68 -13.52 2.59
C GLY A 273 -10.52 -14.70 2.10
N THR A 274 -10.60 -15.72 2.96
CA THR A 274 -11.39 -16.94 2.76
C THR A 274 -12.75 -16.89 3.47
N ASP A 275 -13.00 -15.85 4.30
CA ASP A 275 -14.25 -15.62 5.02
C ASP A 275 -14.62 -14.13 5.08
N ASP A 276 -15.75 -13.80 5.66
CA ASP A 276 -16.29 -12.44 5.77
C ASP A 276 -15.83 -11.68 7.02
N THR A 277 -14.82 -12.19 7.74
CA THR A 277 -14.36 -11.65 9.03
C THR A 277 -12.89 -11.20 9.00
N PRO A 278 -12.56 -10.07 8.32
CA PRO A 278 -11.17 -9.60 8.21
C PRO A 278 -10.54 -9.16 9.53
N LEU A 279 -11.36 -8.97 10.57
CA LEU A 279 -10.94 -8.51 11.88
C LEU A 279 -11.43 -9.45 12.98
N ILE A 280 -10.56 -9.74 13.95
CA ILE A 280 -10.90 -10.47 15.15
C ILE A 280 -11.13 -9.46 16.28
N HIS A 281 -12.33 -9.48 16.85
CA HIS A 281 -12.72 -8.63 17.97
C HIS A 281 -12.54 -9.37 19.28
N PHE A 282 -12.10 -8.69 20.34
CA PHE A 282 -11.91 -9.26 21.66
C PHE A 282 -12.81 -8.55 22.70
N ALA A 283 -13.32 -9.32 23.62
CA ALA A 283 -14.02 -8.80 24.79
C ALA A 283 -13.13 -8.93 26.04
N ILE A 284 -13.06 -7.87 26.87
CA ILE A 284 -12.41 -7.92 28.17
C ILE A 284 -13.31 -8.71 29.12
N VAL A 285 -12.83 -9.86 29.61
CA VAL A 285 -13.56 -10.73 30.55
C VAL A 285 -13.12 -10.50 32.00
N ASP A 286 -11.93 -9.95 32.20
CA ASP A 286 -11.41 -9.59 33.51
C ASP A 286 -10.72 -8.22 33.42
N ARG A 287 -11.29 -7.22 34.08
CA ARG A 287 -10.78 -5.84 34.08
C ARG A 287 -9.52 -5.66 34.95
N GLU A 288 -9.30 -6.53 35.95
CA GLU A 288 -8.13 -6.41 36.83
C GLU A 288 -6.87 -6.92 36.12
N THR A 289 -7.00 -7.97 35.35
CA THR A 289 -5.87 -8.59 34.61
C THR A 289 -5.80 -8.11 33.16
N GLY A 290 -6.84 -7.45 32.63
CA GLY A 290 -6.94 -7.10 31.20
C GLY A 290 -7.09 -8.33 30.29
N SER A 291 -7.59 -9.45 30.83
CA SER A 291 -7.76 -10.69 30.06
C SER A 291 -8.84 -10.56 29.01
N GLU A 292 -8.51 -10.91 27.77
CA GLU A 292 -9.37 -10.79 26.60
C GLU A 292 -9.72 -12.15 26.01
N VAL A 293 -10.92 -12.28 25.44
CA VAL A 293 -11.37 -13.46 24.69
C VAL A 293 -11.96 -13.05 23.33
N PRO A 294 -11.78 -13.84 22.26
CA PRO A 294 -12.39 -13.57 20.97
C PRO A 294 -13.91 -13.49 21.06
N THR A 295 -14.52 -12.57 20.33
CA THR A 295 -15.95 -12.39 20.25
C THR A 295 -16.38 -11.98 18.82
N THR A 296 -17.66 -12.04 18.50
CA THR A 296 -18.16 -11.57 17.22
C THR A 296 -18.29 -10.05 17.20
N GLU A 297 -18.15 -9.42 16.03
CA GLU A 297 -18.36 -7.98 15.86
C GLU A 297 -19.71 -7.51 16.44
N VAL A 298 -20.77 -8.27 16.19
CA VAL A 298 -22.12 -7.97 16.72
C VAL A 298 -22.15 -7.97 18.25
N ALA A 299 -21.48 -8.92 18.88
CA ALA A 299 -21.39 -8.99 20.34
C ALA A 299 -20.50 -7.86 20.87
N TYR A 300 -19.34 -7.60 20.25
CA TYR A 300 -18.43 -6.52 20.58
C TYR A 300 -19.11 -5.16 20.58
N ASN A 301 -19.88 -4.86 19.54
CA ASN A 301 -20.62 -3.57 19.41
C ASN A 301 -21.72 -3.37 20.47
N ARG A 302 -22.14 -4.44 21.16
CA ARG A 302 -23.10 -4.38 22.27
C ARG A 302 -22.43 -4.21 23.64
N LEU A 303 -21.11 -4.40 23.72
CA LEU A 303 -20.38 -4.20 24.96
C LEU A 303 -20.30 -2.71 25.28
N SER A 304 -20.33 -2.37 26.59
CA SER A 304 -19.89 -1.05 27.03
C SER A 304 -18.39 -0.88 26.77
N GLU A 305 -17.94 0.36 26.61
CA GLU A 305 -16.53 0.69 26.30
C GLU A 305 -15.53 -0.02 27.25
N ASP A 306 -15.84 -0.09 28.51
CA ASP A 306 -15.04 -0.76 29.55
C ASP A 306 -14.80 -2.27 29.31
N PHE A 307 -15.59 -2.93 28.49
CA PHE A 307 -15.49 -4.35 28.17
C PHE A 307 -15.10 -4.61 26.72
N ARG A 308 -14.85 -3.56 25.95
CA ARG A 308 -14.31 -3.68 24.59
C ARG A 308 -12.80 -3.87 24.67
N GLY A 309 -12.35 -5.01 24.19
CA GLY A 309 -10.94 -5.35 24.09
C GLY A 309 -10.34 -4.91 22.76
N SER A 310 -9.21 -5.52 22.42
CA SER A 310 -8.50 -5.24 21.16
C SER A 310 -9.27 -5.69 19.92
N ILE A 311 -8.97 -5.02 18.79
CA ILE A 311 -9.36 -5.46 17.45
C ILE A 311 -8.06 -5.68 16.68
N ILE A 312 -7.88 -6.88 16.14
CA ILE A 312 -6.68 -7.24 15.38
C ILE A 312 -7.04 -7.80 14.00
N ASP A 313 -6.11 -7.70 13.04
CA ASP A 313 -6.27 -8.36 11.74
C ASP A 313 -6.31 -9.89 11.91
N ASP A 314 -7.25 -10.55 11.24
CA ASP A 314 -7.24 -12.01 11.09
C ASP A 314 -6.16 -12.40 10.07
N ARG A 315 -4.98 -12.79 10.57
CA ARG A 315 -3.84 -13.16 9.72
C ARG A 315 -3.86 -14.62 9.27
N GLU A 316 -4.75 -15.41 9.79
CA GLU A 316 -4.93 -16.82 9.40
C GLU A 316 -5.72 -16.91 8.08
N ASN A 317 -6.85 -16.21 8.03
CA ASN A 317 -7.77 -16.26 6.89
C ASN A 317 -7.59 -15.08 5.93
N TRP A 318 -6.95 -13.99 6.37
CA TRP A 318 -6.79 -12.76 5.61
C TRP A 318 -5.33 -12.37 5.37
N THR A 319 -5.05 -11.93 4.16
CA THR A 319 -3.73 -11.41 3.78
C THR A 319 -3.85 -9.98 3.28
N ARG A 320 -2.96 -9.10 3.76
CA ARG A 320 -2.83 -7.72 3.32
C ARG A 320 -1.67 -7.60 2.33
N SER A 321 -1.90 -6.91 1.21
CA SER A 321 -0.82 -6.57 0.27
C SER A 321 0.13 -5.52 0.87
N ASN A 322 1.33 -5.43 0.31
CA ASN A 322 2.11 -4.21 0.49
C ASN A 322 1.37 -3.01 -0.11
N PRO A 323 1.44 -1.82 0.51
CA PRO A 323 0.84 -0.63 -0.04
C PRO A 323 1.37 -0.31 -1.44
N ILE A 324 0.48 0.06 -2.36
CA ILE A 324 0.78 0.43 -3.73
C ILE A 324 0.68 1.95 -3.85
N LEU A 325 1.74 2.60 -4.26
CA LEU A 325 1.75 4.04 -4.51
C LEU A 325 1.31 4.33 -5.95
N ILE A 326 0.29 5.15 -6.11
CA ILE A 326 -0.23 5.67 -7.38
C ILE A 326 0.11 7.17 -7.43
N ASP A 327 1.16 7.54 -8.14
CA ASP A 327 1.70 8.91 -8.22
C ASP A 327 1.84 9.42 -9.65
N ALA A 328 1.21 8.76 -10.61
CA ALA A 328 1.24 9.10 -12.02
C ALA A 328 -0.18 9.23 -12.61
N SER A 329 -0.29 9.98 -13.72
CA SER A 329 -1.50 10.05 -14.53
C SER A 329 -1.54 8.93 -15.57
N GLY A 330 -2.76 8.46 -15.89
CA GLY A 330 -2.99 7.41 -16.87
C GLY A 330 -3.55 6.13 -16.27
N VAL A 331 -3.39 5.03 -17.00
CA VAL A 331 -3.76 3.69 -16.51
C VAL A 331 -2.50 3.00 -16.01
N ILE A 332 -2.48 2.71 -14.72
CA ILE A 332 -1.37 2.06 -14.03
C ILE A 332 -1.75 0.61 -13.80
N HIS A 333 -0.91 -0.31 -14.27
CA HIS A 333 -1.10 -1.75 -14.11
C HIS A 333 -0.14 -2.30 -13.05
N VAL A 334 -0.69 -3.00 -12.06
CA VAL A 334 0.08 -3.61 -10.97
C VAL A 334 -0.32 -5.09 -10.85
N PRO A 335 0.62 -6.04 -10.92
CA PRO A 335 0.32 -7.45 -10.62
C PRO A 335 -0.16 -7.60 -9.18
N LEU A 336 -1.29 -8.29 -8.98
CA LEU A 336 -1.79 -8.63 -7.65
C LEU A 336 -1.11 -9.92 -7.18
N ASN A 337 -0.07 -9.78 -6.37
CA ASN A 337 0.59 -10.91 -5.71
C ASN A 337 -0.17 -11.23 -4.40
N LEU A 338 -1.43 -11.64 -4.54
CA LEU A 338 -2.28 -12.05 -3.43
C LEU A 338 -2.41 -13.57 -3.41
N PRO A 339 -2.50 -14.20 -2.22
CA PRO A 339 -2.78 -15.63 -2.14
C PRO A 339 -4.14 -15.96 -2.76
N GLY A 340 -4.26 -17.16 -3.30
CA GLY A 340 -5.49 -17.67 -3.92
C GLY A 340 -5.51 -19.20 -3.93
N PRO A 341 -6.69 -19.82 -4.14
CA PRO A 341 -7.97 -19.14 -4.43
C PRO A 341 -8.64 -18.53 -3.18
N ARG A 342 -9.27 -17.35 -3.36
CA ARG A 342 -10.03 -16.65 -2.31
C ARG A 342 -11.22 -15.90 -2.90
N ASP A 343 -12.29 -15.71 -2.12
CA ASP A 343 -13.54 -15.10 -2.59
C ASP A 343 -13.90 -13.78 -1.93
N TYR A 344 -13.15 -13.36 -0.90
CA TYR A 344 -13.35 -12.06 -0.26
C TYR A 344 -12.20 -11.10 -0.56
N PHE A 345 -12.56 -9.83 -0.75
CA PHE A 345 -11.64 -8.79 -1.11
C PHE A 345 -12.14 -7.44 -0.58
N ASP A 346 -11.24 -6.61 -0.06
CA ASP A 346 -11.49 -5.21 0.22
C ASP A 346 -10.26 -4.34 -0.09
N PHE A 347 -10.45 -3.04 -0.13
CA PHE A 347 -9.38 -2.10 -0.34
C PHE A 347 -9.61 -0.77 0.37
N SER A 348 -8.52 -0.10 0.68
CA SER A 348 -8.52 1.26 1.19
C SER A 348 -7.61 2.16 0.36
N LEU A 349 -8.01 3.44 0.25
CA LEU A 349 -7.30 4.48 -0.48
C LEU A 349 -7.00 5.63 0.47
N THR A 350 -5.76 6.07 0.51
CA THR A 350 -5.36 7.31 1.18
C THR A 350 -4.86 8.28 0.14
N PHE A 351 -5.61 9.36 -0.05
CA PHE A 351 -5.24 10.45 -0.93
C PHE A 351 -4.28 11.38 -0.21
N LEU A 352 -3.23 11.78 -0.90
CA LEU A 352 -2.21 12.71 -0.44
C LEU A 352 -2.06 13.81 -1.49
N GLY A 353 -2.06 15.06 -1.04
CA GLY A 353 -1.93 16.21 -1.93
C GLY A 353 -1.59 17.49 -1.18
N THR A 354 -1.83 18.61 -1.82
CA THR A 354 -1.69 19.97 -1.27
C THR A 354 -2.98 20.76 -1.54
N PRO A 355 -3.16 21.96 -0.99
CA PRO A 355 -4.29 22.79 -1.38
C PRO A 355 -4.39 23.12 -2.86
N SER A 356 -3.27 23.00 -3.59
CA SER A 356 -3.23 23.26 -5.03
C SER A 356 -3.18 22.00 -5.90
N ASP A 357 -2.61 20.91 -5.40
CA ASP A 357 -2.31 19.69 -6.18
C ASP A 357 -3.05 18.49 -5.61
N ILE A 358 -3.80 17.80 -6.48
CA ILE A 358 -4.55 16.59 -6.12
C ILE A 358 -4.39 15.51 -7.19
N ILE A 359 -4.85 14.31 -6.84
CA ILE A 359 -5.03 13.21 -7.76
C ILE A 359 -6.50 12.77 -7.73
N ARG A 360 -7.07 12.58 -8.92
CA ARG A 360 -8.41 12.04 -9.13
C ARG A 360 -8.30 10.59 -9.56
N LEU A 361 -9.11 9.71 -8.98
CA LEU A 361 -9.28 8.34 -9.44
C LEU A 361 -10.58 8.22 -10.24
N ASP A 362 -10.45 7.78 -11.50
CA ASP A 362 -11.59 7.53 -12.39
C ASP A 362 -12.12 6.08 -12.19
N SER A 363 -11.23 5.10 -12.07
CA SER A 363 -11.60 3.70 -11.86
C SER A 363 -10.49 2.89 -11.21
N LEU A 364 -10.90 1.83 -10.52
CA LEU A 364 -10.06 0.74 -10.05
C LEU A 364 -10.68 -0.57 -10.57
N ALA A 365 -9.89 -1.38 -11.25
CA ALA A 365 -10.37 -2.67 -11.77
C ALA A 365 -9.33 -3.75 -11.52
N PHE A 366 -9.77 -4.98 -11.24
CA PHE A 366 -8.87 -6.12 -11.17
C PHE A 366 -9.41 -7.30 -11.99
N THR A 367 -8.47 -8.04 -12.55
CA THR A 367 -8.78 -9.28 -13.27
C THR A 367 -8.79 -10.45 -12.31
N TYR A 368 -9.68 -11.42 -12.57
CA TYR A 368 -9.76 -12.66 -11.81
C TYR A 368 -10.22 -13.83 -12.71
N SER A 369 -9.92 -15.06 -12.31
CA SER A 369 -10.38 -16.28 -13.00
C SER A 369 -10.73 -17.37 -12.01
N GLU A 370 -11.47 -18.38 -12.49
CA GLU A 370 -11.66 -19.63 -11.75
C GLU A 370 -10.32 -20.25 -11.37
N PRO A 371 -10.22 -20.91 -10.20
CA PRO A 371 -9.01 -21.57 -9.76
C PRO A 371 -8.73 -22.83 -10.59
N LEU A 372 -7.46 -23.13 -10.80
CA LEU A 372 -7.01 -24.32 -11.52
C LEU A 372 -7.22 -25.60 -10.70
N SER A 373 -7.14 -25.50 -9.38
CA SER A 373 -7.37 -26.54 -8.37
C SER A 373 -8.03 -25.95 -7.14
N GLU A 374 -8.56 -26.74 -6.23
CA GLU A 374 -9.14 -26.28 -4.96
C GLU A 374 -8.08 -25.62 -4.08
N SER A 375 -6.95 -26.30 -3.94
CA SER A 375 -5.75 -25.80 -3.25
C SER A 375 -4.50 -26.34 -3.93
N ALA A 376 -3.35 -25.71 -3.67
CA ALA A 376 -2.05 -26.21 -4.04
C ALA A 376 -1.03 -25.86 -2.95
N VAL A 377 -0.26 -26.86 -2.53
CA VAL A 377 0.83 -26.69 -1.59
C VAL A 377 2.16 -27.07 -2.22
N GLY A 378 3.22 -26.40 -1.76
CA GLY A 378 4.57 -26.66 -2.25
C GLY A 378 5.61 -26.54 -1.15
N GLU A 379 6.71 -27.23 -1.37
CA GLU A 379 7.85 -27.25 -0.47
C GLU A 379 9.17 -27.32 -1.24
N VAL A 380 10.24 -26.90 -0.59
CA VAL A 380 11.59 -26.95 -1.14
C VAL A 380 12.52 -27.72 -0.22
N ALA A 381 13.42 -28.52 -0.82
CA ALA A 381 14.54 -29.16 -0.12
C ALA A 381 15.80 -29.09 -0.99
N LEU A 382 16.97 -29.46 -0.42
CA LEU A 382 18.18 -29.69 -1.21
C LEU A 382 18.10 -31.06 -1.90
N ALA A 383 18.63 -31.16 -3.11
CA ALA A 383 18.58 -32.42 -3.87
C ALA A 383 19.39 -33.57 -3.22
N ASP A 384 20.44 -33.24 -2.48
CA ASP A 384 21.28 -34.17 -1.73
C ASP A 384 20.73 -34.41 -0.30
N GLU A 385 19.84 -33.55 0.20
CA GLU A 385 19.12 -33.68 1.47
C GLU A 385 17.60 -33.51 1.25
N PRO A 386 16.93 -34.46 0.57
CA PRO A 386 15.53 -34.32 0.15
C PRO A 386 14.53 -34.33 1.31
N PHE A 387 14.96 -34.66 2.49
CA PHE A 387 14.21 -34.57 3.74
C PHE A 387 14.82 -33.48 4.60
N THR A 388 14.09 -32.42 4.87
CA THR A 388 14.52 -31.30 5.73
C THR A 388 13.84 -31.42 7.09
N PRO A 389 14.50 -31.94 8.14
CA PRO A 389 13.94 -31.94 9.48
C PRO A 389 13.98 -30.51 10.03
N GLY A 390 12.88 -29.78 9.89
CA GLY A 390 12.79 -28.39 10.35
C GLY A 390 11.91 -27.51 9.48
N GLU A 391 11.79 -26.24 9.85
CA GLU A 391 10.88 -25.32 9.18
C GLU A 391 11.43 -24.69 7.88
N ALA A 392 12.73 -24.88 7.55
CA ALA A 392 13.32 -24.27 6.36
C ALA A 392 14.70 -24.84 6.01
N VAL A 393 15.01 -24.80 4.72
CA VAL A 393 16.31 -25.15 4.14
C VAL A 393 17.34 -24.06 4.48
N THR A 394 18.57 -24.46 4.84
CA THR A 394 19.70 -23.52 5.06
C THR A 394 20.84 -23.79 4.08
N VAL A 395 21.27 -22.74 3.36
CA VAL A 395 22.31 -22.81 2.34
C VAL A 395 23.41 -21.79 2.58
N ARG A 396 24.48 -21.82 1.78
CA ARG A 396 25.50 -20.77 1.76
C ARG A 396 25.13 -19.63 0.83
N ALA A 397 25.34 -18.40 1.29
CA ALA A 397 25.00 -17.21 0.52
C ALA A 397 25.72 -17.17 -0.84
N GLY A 398 24.95 -17.02 -1.91
CA GLY A 398 25.46 -16.84 -3.27
C GLY A 398 26.09 -18.09 -3.93
N GLU A 399 26.23 -19.20 -3.22
CA GLU A 399 26.64 -20.47 -3.83
C GLU A 399 25.51 -21.07 -4.66
N GLU A 400 25.88 -21.75 -5.75
CA GLU A 400 24.92 -22.49 -6.57
C GLU A 400 24.61 -23.83 -5.92
N MET A 401 23.34 -24.05 -5.60
CA MET A 401 22.84 -25.27 -4.96
C MET A 401 21.77 -25.91 -5.81
N GLU A 402 21.63 -27.22 -5.73
CA GLU A 402 20.57 -27.98 -6.38
C GLU A 402 19.39 -28.14 -5.42
N PHE A 403 18.25 -27.66 -5.87
CA PHE A 403 16.99 -27.72 -5.12
C PHE A 403 16.03 -28.68 -5.78
N ILE A 404 15.20 -29.35 -4.98
CA ILE A 404 13.96 -29.97 -5.40
C ILE A 404 12.80 -29.10 -4.92
N TYR A 405 11.79 -28.95 -5.77
CA TYR A 405 10.56 -28.25 -5.47
C TYR A 405 9.39 -29.19 -5.73
N ASP A 406 8.70 -29.58 -4.67
CA ASP A 406 7.53 -30.45 -4.72
C ASP A 406 6.25 -29.64 -4.72
N VAL A 407 5.28 -30.04 -5.54
CA VAL A 407 3.96 -29.43 -5.59
C VAL A 407 2.89 -30.51 -5.63
N ARG A 408 1.88 -30.35 -4.76
CA ARG A 408 0.66 -31.16 -4.73
C ARG A 408 -0.55 -30.26 -4.79
N ALA A 409 -1.49 -30.60 -5.68
CA ALA A 409 -2.77 -29.93 -5.75
C ALA A 409 -3.89 -30.82 -5.21
N GLU A 410 -4.95 -30.20 -4.71
CA GLU A 410 -6.21 -30.85 -4.39
C GLU A 410 -7.30 -30.39 -5.34
N PHE A 411 -8.21 -31.27 -5.68
CA PHE A 411 -9.32 -31.01 -6.58
C PHE A 411 -10.64 -31.41 -5.91
N ALA A 412 -11.56 -30.47 -5.75
CA ALA A 412 -12.89 -30.75 -5.23
C ALA A 412 -13.85 -31.23 -6.33
N ARG A 413 -13.62 -30.84 -7.58
CA ARG A 413 -14.56 -31.09 -8.73
C ARG A 413 -13.81 -31.43 -9.99
N ALA A 414 -14.39 -32.33 -10.77
CA ALA A 414 -13.87 -32.73 -12.09
C ALA A 414 -13.92 -31.57 -13.12
N SER A 415 -14.70 -30.54 -12.85
CA SER A 415 -14.79 -29.33 -13.71
C SER A 415 -13.63 -28.36 -13.53
N GLN A 416 -12.83 -28.50 -12.47
CA GLN A 416 -11.64 -27.65 -12.29
C GLN A 416 -10.64 -27.91 -13.42
N PRO A 417 -10.06 -26.84 -14.03
CA PRO A 417 -9.27 -26.98 -15.25
C PRO A 417 -8.01 -27.84 -15.08
N GLY A 418 -7.44 -27.87 -13.87
CA GLY A 418 -6.11 -28.42 -13.64
C GLY A 418 -5.02 -27.53 -14.21
N PHE A 419 -3.79 -28.01 -14.19
CA PHE A 419 -2.61 -27.25 -14.62
C PHE A 419 -1.66 -28.11 -15.45
N ASP A 420 -0.85 -27.46 -16.24
CA ASP A 420 0.16 -28.08 -17.09
C ASP A 420 1.46 -27.27 -17.15
N GLY A 421 1.65 -26.41 -16.16
CA GLY A 421 2.90 -25.70 -15.97
C GLY A 421 3.08 -25.29 -14.52
N LEU A 422 4.33 -25.15 -14.12
CA LEU A 422 4.78 -24.66 -12.82
C LEU A 422 5.79 -23.55 -13.03
N HIS A 423 5.49 -22.37 -12.49
CA HIS A 423 6.43 -21.25 -12.41
C HIS A 423 7.01 -21.19 -11.02
N ILE A 424 8.34 -21.09 -10.90
CA ILE A 424 9.08 -20.93 -9.64
C ILE A 424 9.89 -19.65 -9.73
N ARG A 425 9.70 -18.71 -8.79
CA ARG A 425 10.48 -17.46 -8.70
C ARG A 425 11.84 -17.72 -8.07
N THR A 426 12.88 -17.17 -8.67
CA THR A 426 14.25 -17.22 -8.14
C THR A 426 14.88 -15.83 -8.17
N GLN A 427 15.96 -15.63 -7.42
CA GLN A 427 16.70 -14.36 -7.36
C GLN A 427 17.83 -14.28 -8.39
N SER A 428 18.14 -15.39 -9.04
CA SER A 428 19.09 -15.49 -10.15
C SER A 428 18.55 -16.46 -11.17
N GLU A 429 18.97 -16.35 -12.43
CA GLU A 429 18.60 -17.28 -13.50
C GLU A 429 18.90 -18.72 -13.08
N PRO A 430 17.90 -19.61 -13.03
CA PRO A 430 18.08 -20.98 -12.60
C PRO A 430 18.40 -21.89 -13.77
N ASP A 431 19.15 -22.98 -13.50
CA ASP A 431 19.36 -24.08 -14.42
C ASP A 431 18.32 -25.17 -14.14
N PHE A 432 17.46 -25.49 -15.10
CA PHE A 432 16.56 -26.64 -15.01
C PHE A 432 17.35 -27.93 -15.14
N LEU A 433 17.09 -28.93 -14.25
CA LEU A 433 17.78 -30.23 -14.29
C LEU A 433 16.82 -31.36 -14.69
N LYS A 434 15.68 -31.54 -14.00
CA LYS A 434 14.70 -32.56 -14.35
C LYS A 434 13.29 -32.28 -13.83
N LEU A 435 12.31 -32.95 -14.41
CA LEU A 435 10.94 -33.04 -13.97
C LEU A 435 10.61 -34.49 -13.63
N GLU A 436 9.99 -34.72 -12.47
CA GLU A 436 9.51 -36.02 -12.04
C GLU A 436 8.04 -35.91 -11.61
N MET A 437 7.24 -36.95 -11.87
CA MET A 437 5.82 -36.99 -11.52
C MET A 437 5.39 -38.35 -11.00
N GLY A 438 4.39 -38.33 -10.10
CA GLY A 438 3.74 -39.56 -9.61
C GLY A 438 4.26 -40.07 -8.27
N GLU A 439 3.66 -41.16 -7.81
CA GLU A 439 4.03 -41.90 -6.58
C GLU A 439 4.03 -43.40 -6.88
N PRO A 440 5.20 -43.98 -7.11
CA PRO A 440 6.52 -43.42 -7.00
C PRO A 440 6.83 -42.40 -8.10
N LEU A 441 7.75 -41.45 -7.80
CA LEU A 441 8.23 -40.46 -8.76
C LEU A 441 8.90 -41.13 -9.95
N ALA A 442 8.53 -40.71 -11.15
CA ALA A 442 9.12 -41.12 -12.42
C ALA A 442 9.53 -39.88 -13.23
N GLU A 443 10.69 -39.95 -13.87
CA GLU A 443 11.17 -38.86 -14.73
C GLU A 443 10.24 -38.67 -15.92
N VAL A 444 9.93 -37.40 -16.20
CA VAL A 444 9.08 -36.97 -17.32
C VAL A 444 9.82 -35.90 -18.11
N ILE A 445 9.83 -36.04 -19.43
CA ILE A 445 10.40 -34.99 -20.28
C ILE A 445 9.38 -33.84 -20.37
N PRO A 446 9.70 -32.62 -19.94
CA PRO A 446 8.80 -31.49 -20.10
C PRO A 446 8.66 -31.09 -21.57
N ASP A 447 7.46 -30.60 -21.95
CA ASP A 447 7.21 -30.12 -23.31
C ASP A 447 8.04 -28.87 -23.64
N SER A 448 8.26 -27.99 -22.67
CA SER A 448 9.18 -26.86 -22.76
C SER A 448 9.59 -26.33 -21.40
N VAL A 449 10.74 -25.65 -21.36
CA VAL A 449 11.27 -24.98 -20.18
C VAL A 449 11.65 -23.56 -20.58
N ARG A 450 11.31 -22.60 -19.73
CA ARG A 450 11.71 -21.19 -19.88
C ARG A 450 12.43 -20.75 -18.61
N THR A 451 13.63 -20.24 -18.74
CA THR A 451 14.40 -19.61 -17.67
C THR A 451 14.53 -18.12 -17.93
N THR A 452 14.54 -17.33 -16.88
CA THR A 452 14.77 -15.88 -16.87
C THR A 452 15.61 -15.52 -15.66
N SER A 453 16.09 -14.28 -15.59
CA SER A 453 16.80 -13.77 -14.42
C SER A 453 15.97 -13.80 -13.12
N SER A 454 14.66 -14.02 -13.21
CA SER A 454 13.72 -13.97 -12.08
C SER A 454 12.94 -15.27 -11.86
N GLY A 455 13.23 -16.34 -12.61
CA GLY A 455 12.53 -17.61 -12.38
C GLY A 455 12.59 -18.62 -13.50
N LEU A 456 12.02 -19.78 -13.19
CA LEU A 456 11.88 -20.96 -14.01
C LEU A 456 10.42 -21.24 -14.27
N THR A 457 10.05 -21.53 -15.52
CA THR A 457 8.72 -22.10 -15.86
C THR A 457 8.91 -23.41 -16.61
N VAL A 458 8.32 -24.46 -16.07
CA VAL A 458 8.33 -25.81 -16.69
C VAL A 458 6.93 -26.09 -17.20
N PHE A 459 6.78 -26.40 -18.49
CA PHE A 459 5.52 -26.71 -19.12
C PHE A 459 5.44 -28.19 -19.47
N PHE A 460 4.30 -28.82 -19.15
CA PHE A 460 4.06 -30.24 -19.34
C PHE A 460 2.63 -30.56 -19.79
N PRO A 461 2.08 -29.93 -20.85
CA PRO A 461 0.70 -30.15 -21.32
C PRO A 461 0.43 -31.60 -21.71
N THR A 462 1.43 -32.32 -22.19
CA THR A 462 1.33 -33.80 -22.47
C THR A 462 1.08 -34.61 -21.19
N ASN A 463 1.50 -34.08 -20.03
CA ASN A 463 1.40 -34.73 -18.72
C ASN A 463 0.56 -33.92 -17.73
N ARG A 464 -0.49 -33.27 -18.20
CA ARG A 464 -1.37 -32.38 -17.42
C ARG A 464 -1.86 -33.04 -16.14
N VAL A 465 -1.89 -32.26 -15.05
CA VAL A 465 -2.44 -32.61 -13.74
C VAL A 465 -3.86 -32.06 -13.62
N ASN A 466 -4.83 -32.92 -13.25
CA ASN A 466 -6.22 -32.54 -13.05
C ASN A 466 -6.91 -33.53 -12.10
N PHE A 467 -8.21 -33.37 -11.86
CA PHE A 467 -8.98 -34.23 -10.96
C PHE A 467 -8.83 -35.73 -11.26
N GLY A 468 -8.82 -36.13 -12.53
CA GLY A 468 -8.72 -37.55 -12.94
C GLY A 468 -7.29 -38.07 -12.99
N ASN A 469 -6.30 -37.21 -12.93
CA ASN A 469 -4.87 -37.54 -13.04
C ASN A 469 -4.06 -36.66 -12.06
N ASN A 470 -4.46 -36.67 -10.77
CA ASN A 470 -3.77 -35.94 -9.73
C ASN A 470 -2.53 -36.72 -9.27
N ARG A 471 -1.40 -36.02 -9.15
CA ARG A 471 -0.11 -36.59 -8.77
C ARG A 471 0.86 -35.56 -8.29
N LEU A 472 1.83 -35.97 -7.47
CA LEU A 472 2.96 -35.15 -7.07
C LEU A 472 3.75 -34.70 -8.30
N VAL A 473 4.16 -33.45 -8.33
CA VAL A 473 5.06 -32.85 -9.33
C VAL A 473 6.32 -32.39 -8.64
N ARG A 474 7.49 -32.88 -9.05
CA ARG A 474 8.80 -32.51 -8.55
C ARG A 474 9.63 -31.89 -9.66
N VAL A 475 10.14 -30.68 -9.41
CA VAL A 475 11.08 -29.99 -10.29
C VAL A 475 12.43 -29.89 -9.59
N THR A 476 13.49 -30.38 -10.23
CA THR A 476 14.86 -30.22 -9.77
C THR A 476 15.55 -29.15 -10.59
N PHE A 477 16.15 -28.17 -9.91
CA PHE A 477 16.83 -27.05 -10.56
C PHE A 477 18.00 -26.55 -9.69
N ARG A 478 18.91 -25.79 -10.31
CA ARG A 478 20.06 -25.18 -9.63
C ARG A 478 19.90 -23.66 -9.62
N THR A 479 20.11 -23.02 -8.48
CA THR A 479 20.12 -21.57 -8.35
C THR A 479 20.93 -21.12 -7.13
N SER A 480 21.12 -19.80 -6.98
CA SER A 480 21.79 -19.19 -5.82
C SER A 480 20.78 -18.40 -4.99
N ILE A 481 20.87 -18.51 -3.66
CA ILE A 481 20.11 -17.67 -2.72
C ILE A 481 20.97 -16.44 -2.36
N LEU A 482 20.41 -15.26 -2.59
CA LEU A 482 21.14 -13.98 -2.52
C LEU A 482 20.70 -13.10 -1.34
N VAL A 483 19.53 -13.36 -0.74
CA VAL A 483 18.97 -12.64 0.41
C VAL A 483 18.80 -13.59 1.59
N TYR A 484 18.97 -13.11 2.81
CA TYR A 484 18.99 -13.92 4.05
C TYR A 484 17.79 -14.88 4.20
N ALA A 485 16.59 -14.41 3.91
CA ALA A 485 15.38 -15.23 3.88
C ALA A 485 14.71 -15.06 2.50
N THR A 486 14.55 -16.16 1.79
CA THR A 486 13.96 -16.20 0.45
C THR A 486 12.81 -17.18 0.44
N ASP A 487 11.60 -16.72 0.15
CA ASP A 487 10.50 -17.60 -0.23
C ASP A 487 10.61 -17.88 -1.73
N LEU A 488 10.79 -19.15 -2.09
CA LEU A 488 10.73 -19.60 -3.48
C LEU A 488 9.25 -19.73 -3.88
N GLU A 489 8.62 -18.56 -4.08
CA GLU A 489 7.23 -18.47 -4.50
C GLU A 489 7.01 -19.21 -5.81
N SER A 490 5.90 -19.94 -5.92
CA SER A 490 5.53 -20.59 -7.15
C SER A 490 4.05 -20.41 -7.50
N ALA A 491 3.73 -20.70 -8.77
CA ALA A 491 2.37 -20.64 -9.27
C ALA A 491 2.13 -21.76 -10.30
N LEU A 492 0.95 -22.37 -10.21
CA LEU A 492 0.42 -23.26 -11.24
C LEU A 492 -0.02 -22.43 -12.44
N THR A 493 0.21 -22.93 -13.66
CA THR A 493 -0.23 -22.29 -14.90
C THR A 493 -0.97 -23.28 -15.80
N ASP A 494 -1.90 -22.75 -16.61
CA ASP A 494 -2.61 -23.51 -17.63
C ASP A 494 -2.32 -22.90 -19.01
N THR A 495 -1.70 -23.67 -19.91
CA THR A 495 -1.39 -23.21 -21.29
C THR A 495 -2.64 -22.92 -22.12
N ARG A 496 -3.83 -23.39 -21.69
CA ARG A 496 -5.12 -23.11 -22.35
C ARG A 496 -5.72 -21.76 -21.95
N GLY A 497 -5.22 -21.13 -20.90
CA GLY A 497 -5.68 -19.83 -20.42
C GLY A 497 -5.96 -19.80 -18.91
N GLY A 498 -6.50 -18.67 -18.44
CA GLY A 498 -6.72 -18.40 -17.02
C GLY A 498 -5.54 -17.68 -16.37
N LEU A 499 -5.71 -17.32 -15.11
CA LEU A 499 -4.68 -16.68 -14.33
C LEU A 499 -3.85 -17.73 -13.59
N PRO A 500 -2.55 -17.47 -13.37
CA PRO A 500 -1.73 -18.33 -12.52
C PRO A 500 -2.34 -18.48 -11.12
N GLN A 501 -2.30 -19.68 -10.57
CA GLN A 501 -2.73 -19.96 -9.21
C GLN A 501 -1.51 -20.03 -8.28
N PRO A 502 -1.40 -19.17 -7.27
CA PRO A 502 -0.34 -19.26 -6.27
C PRO A 502 -0.33 -20.63 -5.57
N VAL A 503 0.87 -21.12 -5.27
CA VAL A 503 1.08 -22.32 -4.47
C VAL A 503 1.41 -21.89 -3.04
N ALA A 504 0.66 -22.38 -2.06
CA ALA A 504 0.92 -22.10 -0.66
C ALA A 504 2.09 -22.94 -0.14
N SER A 505 2.81 -22.44 0.87
CA SER A 505 3.79 -23.25 1.60
C SER A 505 3.10 -24.36 2.37
N GLY A 506 3.55 -25.62 2.24
CA GLY A 506 2.94 -26.76 2.93
C GLY A 506 3.53 -28.09 2.49
N ASP A 507 3.23 -29.14 3.24
CA ASP A 507 3.67 -30.54 3.01
C ASP A 507 3.07 -31.08 1.70
N ALA A 508 3.86 -31.11 0.65
CA ALA A 508 3.45 -31.60 -0.66
C ALA A 508 3.77 -33.07 -0.88
N ASN A 509 4.83 -33.57 -0.28
CA ASN A 509 5.30 -34.94 -0.46
C ASN A 509 4.81 -35.93 0.63
N GLY A 510 4.19 -35.44 1.71
CA GLY A 510 3.59 -36.25 2.78
C GLY A 510 4.58 -36.69 3.86
N ASP A 511 5.71 -36.04 4.00
CA ASP A 511 6.72 -36.35 5.02
C ASP A 511 6.47 -35.64 6.37
N GLY A 512 5.46 -34.77 6.46
CA GLY A 512 5.03 -34.06 7.65
C GLY A 512 5.69 -32.67 7.83
N PHE A 513 6.51 -32.24 6.89
CA PHE A 513 7.18 -30.94 6.88
C PHE A 513 7.00 -30.29 5.50
N GLY A 514 6.79 -28.99 5.46
CA GLY A 514 6.64 -28.31 4.19
C GLY A 514 6.92 -26.81 4.32
N SER A 515 7.92 -26.32 3.62
CA SER A 515 8.25 -24.91 3.57
C SER A 515 8.82 -24.54 2.20
N THR A 516 8.44 -23.40 1.68
CA THR A 516 9.04 -22.79 0.48
C THR A 516 10.20 -21.86 0.82
N ARG A 517 10.53 -21.74 2.12
CA ARG A 517 11.49 -20.78 2.64
C ARG A 517 12.90 -21.35 2.71
N VAL A 518 13.85 -20.58 2.22
CA VAL A 518 15.28 -20.90 2.26
C VAL A 518 16.02 -19.78 3.00
N PHE A 519 16.84 -20.15 3.97
CA PHE A 519 17.76 -19.22 4.65
C PHE A 519 19.19 -19.46 4.20
N PHE A 520 20.03 -18.45 4.24
CA PHE A 520 21.46 -18.71 4.21
C PHE A 520 22.08 -18.63 5.61
N SER A 521 23.06 -19.50 5.88
CA SER A 521 23.77 -19.54 7.16
C SER A 521 24.60 -18.27 7.38
N GLU A 522 24.70 -17.83 8.63
CA GLU A 522 25.51 -16.66 9.02
C GLU A 522 27.02 -16.88 8.80
N ALA A 523 27.46 -18.11 8.67
CA ALA A 523 28.85 -18.44 8.36
C ALA A 523 29.18 -18.01 6.92
N GLY A 524 29.73 -16.82 6.73
CA GLY A 524 30.03 -16.21 5.42
C GLY A 524 29.45 -14.83 5.20
N LEU A 525 28.79 -14.24 6.20
CA LEU A 525 28.15 -12.92 6.14
C LEU A 525 29.08 -11.70 5.88
N GLY A 526 30.35 -11.94 5.49
CA GLY A 526 31.36 -10.90 5.41
C GLY A 526 31.22 -9.91 4.25
N ARG A 527 30.59 -10.29 3.13
CA ARG A 527 30.64 -9.45 1.91
C ARG A 527 29.27 -9.29 1.26
N VAL A 528 29.03 -8.08 0.75
CA VAL A 528 27.87 -7.75 -0.08
C VAL A 528 28.18 -7.96 -1.56
N ILE A 529 29.43 -7.72 -1.97
CA ILE A 529 29.91 -7.93 -3.34
C ILE A 529 30.72 -9.22 -3.41
N THR A 530 30.35 -10.14 -4.30
CA THR A 530 31.08 -11.41 -4.53
C THR A 530 31.20 -11.72 -6.01
N ASP A 531 32.07 -12.70 -6.32
CA ASP A 531 32.22 -13.28 -7.67
C ASP A 531 32.53 -12.27 -8.77
N LEU A 532 33.26 -11.18 -8.47
CA LEU A 532 33.71 -10.27 -9.51
C LEU A 532 34.63 -11.00 -10.47
N ASN A 533 34.20 -11.17 -11.71
CA ASN A 533 34.94 -11.78 -12.80
C ASN A 533 35.00 -10.85 -14.01
N VAL A 534 36.11 -10.82 -14.73
CA VAL A 534 36.29 -10.01 -15.92
C VAL A 534 36.82 -10.92 -17.05
N SER A 535 36.08 -10.97 -18.15
CA SER A 535 36.40 -11.86 -19.28
C SER A 535 36.06 -11.20 -20.63
N PRO A 536 36.98 -11.19 -21.59
CA PRO A 536 38.38 -11.58 -21.49
C PRO A 536 39.20 -10.65 -20.58
N VAL A 537 40.25 -11.15 -19.96
CA VAL A 537 41.16 -10.38 -19.10
C VAL A 537 42.04 -9.43 -19.93
N VAL A 538 42.20 -9.71 -21.22
CA VAL A 538 42.93 -8.85 -22.17
C VAL A 538 42.02 -8.48 -23.32
N LEU A 539 41.80 -7.17 -23.48
CA LEU A 539 41.06 -6.59 -24.60
C LEU A 539 41.99 -6.29 -25.78
N THR A 540 41.44 -6.46 -26.96
CA THR A 540 42.08 -6.08 -28.24
C THR A 540 41.09 -5.25 -29.06
N PRO A 541 40.83 -3.97 -28.67
CA PRO A 541 39.76 -3.15 -29.21
C PRO A 541 40.07 -2.63 -30.63
N ASN A 542 40.16 -3.53 -31.60
CA ASN A 542 40.46 -3.26 -33.02
C ASN A 542 39.20 -3.24 -33.92
N GLY A 543 38.02 -3.56 -33.35
CA GLY A 543 36.75 -3.54 -34.06
C GLY A 543 36.45 -4.78 -34.91
N ASP A 544 37.17 -5.89 -34.70
CA ASP A 544 36.96 -7.15 -35.42
C ASP A 544 35.85 -8.03 -34.75
N GLY A 545 35.34 -7.61 -33.63
CA GLY A 545 34.30 -8.33 -32.84
C GLY A 545 34.90 -9.37 -31.90
N VAL A 546 36.21 -9.49 -31.78
CA VAL A 546 36.90 -10.45 -30.91
C VAL A 546 37.66 -9.71 -29.81
N ASN A 547 37.28 -9.91 -28.55
CA ASN A 547 37.89 -9.26 -27.38
C ASN A 547 37.87 -7.71 -27.42
N ASP A 548 36.95 -7.11 -28.16
CA ASP A 548 36.78 -5.65 -28.19
C ASP A 548 36.26 -5.09 -26.86
N ASN A 549 35.46 -5.89 -26.13
CA ASN A 549 34.86 -5.55 -24.84
C ASN A 549 35.23 -6.62 -23.80
N SER A 550 35.39 -6.21 -22.54
CA SER A 550 35.39 -7.13 -21.38
C SER A 550 34.03 -7.15 -20.69
N GLN A 551 33.51 -8.34 -20.51
CA GLN A 551 32.34 -8.55 -19.63
C GLN A 551 32.80 -8.55 -18.17
N VAL A 552 32.06 -7.82 -17.35
CA VAL A 552 32.24 -7.71 -15.90
C VAL A 552 31.04 -8.35 -15.23
N ASP A 553 31.22 -9.57 -14.76
CA ASP A 553 30.20 -10.32 -14.03
C ASP A 553 30.42 -10.23 -12.51
N PHE A 554 29.37 -9.99 -11.74
CA PHE A 554 29.44 -9.95 -10.26
C PHE A 554 28.11 -10.27 -9.64
N LYS A 555 28.12 -10.61 -8.32
CA LYS A 555 26.92 -10.83 -7.51
C LYS A 555 26.84 -9.78 -6.40
N VAL A 556 25.64 -9.30 -6.16
CA VAL A 556 25.28 -8.47 -4.99
C VAL A 556 24.44 -9.32 -4.06
N LEU A 557 24.81 -9.39 -2.79
CA LEU A 557 24.12 -10.17 -1.74
C LEU A 557 23.44 -9.25 -0.73
N ARG A 558 22.37 -9.71 -0.08
CA ARG A 558 21.71 -9.11 1.11
C ARG A 558 21.02 -7.76 0.89
N LEU A 559 21.18 -7.10 -0.22
CA LEU A 559 20.56 -5.79 -0.47
C LEU A 559 19.11 -5.96 -0.93
N VAL A 560 18.17 -5.72 -0.04
CA VAL A 560 16.72 -5.70 -0.34
C VAL A 560 16.32 -4.34 -0.96
N ARG A 561 17.02 -3.26 -0.60
CA ARG A 561 16.81 -1.91 -1.16
C ARG A 561 17.92 -1.56 -2.12
N GLY A 562 17.57 -0.82 -3.18
CA GLY A 562 18.54 -0.33 -4.15
C GLY A 562 19.61 0.54 -3.49
N THR A 563 20.87 0.26 -3.84
CA THR A 563 22.07 0.97 -3.41
C THR A 563 22.86 1.34 -4.66
N ASP A 564 23.47 2.52 -4.70
CA ASP A 564 24.27 2.96 -5.83
C ASP A 564 25.58 2.18 -5.94
N PHE A 565 25.88 1.76 -7.16
CA PHE A 565 27.12 1.05 -7.50
C PHE A 565 27.79 1.70 -8.71
N ASP A 566 29.13 1.66 -8.70
CA ASP A 566 29.98 2.12 -9.79
C ASP A 566 31.05 1.07 -10.14
N ILE A 567 31.38 1.00 -11.43
CA ILE A 567 32.66 0.41 -11.87
C ILE A 567 33.59 1.56 -12.19
N GLU A 568 34.75 1.56 -11.53
CA GLU A 568 35.82 2.54 -11.74
C GLU A 568 37.02 1.85 -12.33
N VAL A 569 37.59 2.43 -13.38
CA VAL A 569 38.80 1.93 -14.03
C VAL A 569 39.94 2.92 -13.78
N PHE A 570 41.07 2.41 -13.29
CA PHE A 570 42.27 3.19 -12.98
C PHE A 570 43.47 2.67 -13.79
N ASP A 571 44.36 3.56 -14.16
CA ASP A 571 45.72 3.16 -14.62
C ASP A 571 46.60 2.76 -13.41
N LEU A 572 47.77 2.19 -13.69
CA LEU A 572 48.67 1.76 -12.62
C LEU A 572 49.28 2.90 -11.79
N SER A 573 49.11 4.16 -12.20
CA SER A 573 49.50 5.33 -11.42
C SER A 573 48.39 5.74 -10.41
N GLY A 574 47.20 5.11 -10.47
CA GLY A 574 46.05 5.42 -9.65
C GLY A 574 45.17 6.54 -10.20
N ARG A 575 45.39 6.99 -11.43
CA ARG A 575 44.54 7.97 -12.11
C ARG A 575 43.26 7.27 -12.58
N SER A 576 42.10 7.86 -12.28
CA SER A 576 40.82 7.43 -12.83
C SER A 576 40.77 7.64 -14.33
N VAL A 577 40.42 6.59 -15.07
CA VAL A 577 40.35 6.55 -16.53
C VAL A 577 38.89 6.52 -16.98
N ARG A 578 38.06 5.71 -16.32
CA ARG A 578 36.64 5.56 -16.63
C ARG A 578 35.82 5.36 -15.37
N ARG A 579 34.65 6.00 -15.28
CA ARG A 579 33.61 5.70 -14.30
C ARG A 579 32.34 5.29 -15.02
N LEU A 580 31.83 4.10 -14.69
CA LEU A 580 30.60 3.53 -15.23
C LEU A 580 29.58 3.45 -14.11
N PRO A 581 28.65 4.43 -13.98
CA PRO A 581 27.60 4.37 -12.99
C PRO A 581 26.64 3.24 -13.32
N LEU A 582 26.37 2.37 -12.36
CA LEU A 582 25.46 1.24 -12.50
C LEU A 582 24.06 1.55 -12.00
N GLY A 583 23.90 2.65 -11.23
CA GLY A 583 22.68 3.05 -10.57
C GLY A 583 22.36 2.17 -9.37
N LEU A 584 21.08 2.20 -8.97
CA LEU A 584 20.58 1.47 -7.81
C LEU A 584 20.48 -0.03 -8.11
N LEU A 585 21.30 -0.83 -7.43
CA LEU A 585 21.28 -2.29 -7.51
C LEU A 585 20.75 -2.90 -6.21
N THR A 586 19.99 -3.99 -6.33
CA THR A 586 19.56 -4.86 -5.22
C THR A 586 20.34 -6.18 -5.25
N ALA A 587 20.04 -7.13 -4.37
CA ALA A 587 20.59 -8.47 -4.46
C ALA A 587 20.25 -9.09 -5.82
N GLY A 588 21.30 -9.59 -6.53
CA GLY A 588 21.16 -10.08 -7.89
C GLY A 588 22.51 -10.47 -8.51
N ARG A 589 22.43 -11.09 -9.69
CA ARG A 589 23.58 -11.27 -10.59
C ARG A 589 23.57 -10.17 -11.63
N TYR A 590 24.72 -9.56 -11.87
CA TYR A 590 24.85 -8.43 -12.78
C TYR A 590 25.96 -8.68 -13.78
N ARG A 591 25.74 -8.22 -15.01
CA ARG A 591 26.69 -8.21 -16.11
C ARG A 591 26.75 -6.82 -16.68
N ARG A 592 27.99 -6.33 -16.88
CA ARG A 592 28.29 -5.04 -17.49
C ARG A 592 29.45 -5.21 -18.44
N GLU A 593 29.73 -4.21 -19.27
CA GLU A 593 30.80 -4.25 -20.25
C GLU A 593 31.67 -3.01 -20.14
N TRP A 594 32.96 -3.18 -20.35
CA TRP A 594 33.92 -2.10 -20.57
C TRP A 594 34.59 -2.28 -21.94
N ASP A 595 34.53 -1.23 -22.77
CA ASP A 595 34.97 -1.19 -24.18
C ASP A 595 36.39 -0.61 -24.37
N ALA A 596 37.19 -0.62 -23.32
CA ALA A 596 38.53 -0.02 -23.30
C ALA A 596 38.55 1.48 -23.65
N ARG A 597 37.45 2.22 -23.35
CA ARG A 597 37.39 3.67 -23.53
C ARG A 597 37.40 4.39 -22.20
N ASP A 598 37.95 5.62 -22.23
CA ASP A 598 37.93 6.56 -21.11
C ASP A 598 36.59 7.32 -20.99
N ASP A 599 36.50 8.30 -20.07
CA ASP A 599 35.30 9.12 -19.87
C ASP A 599 35.03 10.07 -21.06
N GLU A 600 36.02 10.40 -21.86
CA GLU A 600 35.91 11.20 -23.09
C GLU A 600 35.50 10.34 -24.30
N GLY A 601 35.48 9.01 -24.17
CA GLY A 601 35.11 8.07 -25.22
C GLY A 601 36.30 7.67 -26.12
N GLU A 602 37.53 8.08 -25.80
CA GLU A 602 38.72 7.72 -26.52
C GLU A 602 39.30 6.36 -26.05
N LEU A 603 39.90 5.62 -26.96
CA LEU A 603 40.57 4.35 -26.62
C LEU A 603 41.73 4.61 -25.65
N VAL A 604 41.75 3.85 -24.55
CA VAL A 604 42.82 3.98 -23.56
C VAL A 604 44.16 3.41 -24.11
N PRO A 605 45.32 3.93 -23.75
CA PRO A 605 46.63 3.39 -24.19
C PRO A 605 46.80 1.90 -23.86
N PRO A 606 47.57 1.13 -24.66
CA PRO A 606 47.94 -0.24 -24.29
C PRO A 606 48.58 -0.29 -22.91
N GLY A 607 48.11 -1.20 -22.05
CA GLY A 607 48.60 -1.27 -20.68
C GLY A 607 47.75 -2.18 -19.79
N VAL A 608 48.05 -2.15 -18.50
CA VAL A 608 47.28 -2.85 -17.47
C VAL A 608 46.51 -1.83 -16.66
N TYR A 609 45.25 -2.13 -16.42
CA TYR A 609 44.28 -1.29 -15.71
C TYR A 609 43.71 -2.02 -14.49
N LEU A 610 43.33 -1.27 -13.47
CA LEU A 610 42.61 -1.73 -12.29
C LEU A 610 41.14 -1.44 -12.46
N LEU A 611 40.31 -2.46 -12.59
CA LEU A 611 38.85 -2.35 -12.57
C LEU A 611 38.38 -2.59 -11.15
N ARG A 612 37.74 -1.58 -10.53
CA ARG A 612 37.22 -1.61 -9.18
C ARG A 612 35.70 -1.49 -9.21
N LEU A 613 35.01 -2.47 -8.66
CA LEU A 613 33.58 -2.39 -8.36
C LEU A 613 33.40 -1.85 -6.93
N VAL A 614 32.63 -0.79 -6.76
CA VAL A 614 32.37 -0.14 -5.48
C VAL A 614 30.87 0.07 -5.31
N GLY A 615 30.36 -0.12 -4.09
CA GLY A 615 28.97 0.17 -3.70
C GLY A 615 28.93 1.15 -2.53
N ASP A 616 28.03 2.12 -2.57
CA ASP A 616 27.75 3.05 -1.45
C ASP A 616 26.91 2.34 -0.37
N ILE A 617 27.57 1.41 0.35
CA ILE A 617 26.92 0.57 1.35
C ILE A 617 27.07 1.22 2.71
N ALA A 618 25.94 1.61 3.34
CA ALA A 618 25.93 2.16 4.70
C ALA A 618 26.72 1.23 5.66
N PHE A 619 27.78 1.76 6.28
CA PHE A 619 28.67 1.12 7.26
C PHE A 619 29.87 0.31 6.73
N THR A 620 30.06 0.11 5.42
CA THR A 620 31.26 -0.53 4.87
C THR A 620 31.60 -0.01 3.48
N ASP A 621 32.83 0.52 3.29
CA ASP A 621 33.39 0.77 1.96
C ASP A 621 33.80 -0.57 1.36
N GLU A 622 32.87 -1.30 0.78
CA GLU A 622 33.17 -2.59 0.17
C GLU A 622 33.51 -2.42 -1.32
N SER A 623 34.69 -2.88 -1.70
CA SER A 623 35.10 -2.88 -3.09
C SER A 623 35.82 -4.16 -3.47
N LEU A 624 35.66 -4.58 -4.72
CA LEU A 624 36.44 -5.66 -5.32
C LEU A 624 37.21 -5.13 -6.54
N THR A 625 38.44 -5.61 -6.72
CA THR A 625 39.32 -5.16 -7.81
C THR A 625 39.78 -6.33 -8.67
N ARG A 626 39.87 -6.11 -9.99
CA ARG A 626 40.46 -7.03 -10.96
C ARG A 626 41.43 -6.28 -11.89
N LEU A 627 42.40 -7.00 -12.39
CA LEU A 627 43.31 -6.51 -13.44
C LEU A 627 42.74 -6.79 -14.82
N VAL A 628 42.85 -5.83 -15.71
CA VAL A 628 42.47 -5.93 -17.12
C VAL A 628 43.58 -5.38 -18.00
N GLY A 629 43.97 -6.11 -19.00
CA GLY A 629 44.96 -5.69 -19.99
C GLY A 629 44.29 -5.10 -21.22
N VAL A 630 44.94 -4.12 -21.87
CA VAL A 630 44.56 -3.61 -23.19
C VAL A 630 45.78 -3.72 -24.09
N ALA A 631 45.59 -4.35 -25.24
CA ALA A 631 46.62 -4.54 -26.27
C ALA A 631 46.02 -4.23 -27.66
N TYR A 632 46.85 -3.69 -28.57
CA TYR A 632 46.45 -3.43 -29.96
C TYR A 632 47.24 -4.29 -30.93
#